data_15957789176c11bb31dec4e5d6f22f92
#
_entry.id   15957789176c11bb31dec4e5d6f22f92
#
_cell.length_a   1.000
_cell.length_b   1.000
_cell.length_c   1.000
_cell.angle_alpha   90.00
_cell.angle_beta   90.00
_cell.angle_gamma   90.00
#
_symmetry.space_group_name_H-M   'P 1'
#
loop_
_entity.id
_entity.type
_entity.pdbx_description
1 polymer ?
#
loop_
_entity_poly.entity_id
_entity_poly.type
_entity_poly.pdbx_seq_one_letter_code
_entity_poly.pdbx_strand_id
1 'polypeptide(L)'
;ETKEQYKDCILFYRLGDFYEMFFDDAIVASKELEIALTGKSCGLEERAPMCGIPYHAVETYLARLVSRGYKVAICEQVEDPKLAKGLVKREVIRVVTPGTNLDVQSLEASKNNYLMCIAYTSDGIGISAADVTTGDYYVTEVEDLRKLKDELMKYEPSEIICNEAFLVSGYDVEDLKSRLHMSVSSLESHMFDDDGCRRILMRHFKVNTLIGLGVEEFPTGVLAAGALLQYLYDTQKTDLEHFTHISPYLTSKYMLLDSSTRRNLELTETLREKQKRGSLLWVLDKTKTAMGGRLLRNYIEQPLIDKEEMEKRLDAIQELNQDSISRDEIREYLNPVYDLERLLSKVTYKTANPRDLIAFRNSLQMLPPIKTVLAGFQKEELAAIREEIDGLEDIYQLIDEAIVEEPPISIREGGMIKDQFDETIDHLRAAKHDGKQWLVQLEEEDRERTGIKNLKIKKNNVFGYFFEVTNSYKDLVPEDYIRKQTLANAERYTTPRLKELEDTILNAEDKLQTLEYDIFCRIRDTIAQELVRIQNTAKALAKLDVYASLSLVSERNHYVRPKLNEKGVIDIKDGRHPVVEQMITNDMFIANDTYLDNGSHCISIITGPNMAGKSTYMRQTALIVLMAQIGCFVPARSANIGIVDRIFTRVGASDDLASGQSTFMVEMNEVANILRNATSKSLLILDEIGRGTSTFDGLSIAWAVIEHISNRKLLGAK
;
A
#
# COMPACT_ATOMS: atom_id res chain seq x y z
N GLU A 1 -13.16 -1.77 31.70
CA GLU A 1 -12.18 -0.66 31.76
C GLU A 1 -11.51 -0.44 30.39
N THR A 2 -10.76 -1.42 29.84
CA THR A 2 -10.11 -1.26 28.54
C THR A 2 -11.09 -0.99 27.41
N LYS A 3 -12.21 -1.69 27.35
CA LYS A 3 -13.28 -1.47 26.36
C LYS A 3 -13.93 -0.10 26.45
N GLU A 4 -14.04 0.48 27.63
CA GLU A 4 -14.59 1.82 27.83
C GLU A 4 -13.78 2.92 27.15
N GLN A 5 -12.47 2.71 27.00
CA GLN A 5 -11.57 3.62 26.29
C GLN A 5 -11.62 3.45 24.76
N TYR A 6 -12.07 2.27 24.28
CA TYR A 6 -12.10 1.90 22.86
C TYR A 6 -13.49 1.40 22.45
N LYS A 7 -14.53 2.18 22.76
CA LYS A 7 -15.94 1.79 22.55
C LYS A 7 -16.28 1.50 21.08
N ASP A 8 -15.67 2.22 20.16
CA ASP A 8 -15.86 2.12 18.71
C ASP A 8 -15.04 1.01 18.05
N CYS A 9 -14.21 0.30 18.82
CA CYS A 9 -13.33 -0.77 18.33
C CYS A 9 -13.80 -2.13 18.84
N ILE A 10 -13.60 -3.18 18.02
CA ILE A 10 -13.64 -4.55 18.51
C ILE A 10 -12.34 -4.78 19.32
N LEU A 11 -12.47 -5.21 20.56
CA LEU A 11 -11.32 -5.42 21.44
C LEU A 11 -10.80 -6.85 21.33
N PHE A 12 -9.58 -7.02 20.83
CA PHE A 12 -8.83 -8.26 20.89
C PHE A 12 -7.99 -8.29 22.16
N TYR A 13 -8.43 -9.07 23.12
CA TYR A 13 -7.83 -9.12 24.45
C TYR A 13 -6.98 -10.37 24.62
N ARG A 14 -5.67 -10.23 24.78
CA ARG A 14 -4.74 -11.34 24.90
C ARG A 14 -4.90 -12.11 26.19
N LEU A 15 -5.24 -13.40 26.09
CA LEU A 15 -5.31 -14.34 27.19
C LEU A 15 -4.60 -15.65 26.81
N GLY A 16 -3.41 -15.85 27.35
CA GLY A 16 -2.57 -17.00 26.98
C GLY A 16 -2.24 -16.98 25.48
N ASP A 17 -2.57 -18.06 24.78
CA ASP A 17 -2.30 -18.23 23.35
C ASP A 17 -3.43 -17.75 22.43
N PHE A 18 -4.42 -17.04 23.00
CA PHE A 18 -5.57 -16.56 22.26
C PHE A 18 -5.77 -15.05 22.42
N TYR A 19 -6.36 -14.43 21.39
CA TYR A 19 -7.09 -13.19 21.54
C TYR A 19 -8.56 -13.52 21.75
N GLU A 20 -9.09 -13.14 22.90
CA GLU A 20 -10.50 -13.34 23.25
C GLU A 20 -11.29 -12.04 23.10
N MET A 21 -12.51 -12.17 22.59
CA MET A 21 -13.49 -11.09 22.47
C MET A 21 -14.69 -11.42 23.34
N PHE A 22 -15.32 -10.40 23.95
CA PHE A 22 -16.38 -10.57 24.93
C PHE A 22 -17.59 -9.73 24.59
N PHE A 23 -18.77 -10.11 25.08
CA PHE A 23 -20.04 -9.43 24.97
C PHE A 23 -20.41 -9.10 23.51
N ASP A 24 -20.76 -7.85 23.21
CA ASP A 24 -21.16 -7.42 21.88
C ASP A 24 -20.04 -7.62 20.83
N ASP A 25 -18.79 -7.41 21.23
CA ASP A 25 -17.65 -7.66 20.35
C ASP A 25 -17.56 -9.13 19.94
N ALA A 26 -17.85 -10.06 20.86
CA ALA A 26 -17.88 -11.48 20.57
C ALA A 26 -19.01 -11.86 19.60
N ILE A 27 -20.18 -11.27 19.77
CA ILE A 27 -21.34 -11.50 18.90
C ILE A 27 -21.04 -11.04 17.47
N VAL A 28 -20.51 -9.82 17.33
CA VAL A 28 -20.13 -9.25 16.04
C VAL A 28 -19.00 -10.07 15.40
N ALA A 29 -17.92 -10.28 16.14
CA ALA A 29 -16.75 -10.97 15.60
C ALA A 29 -17.05 -12.43 15.23
N SER A 30 -17.84 -13.16 16.00
CA SER A 30 -18.21 -14.54 15.68
C SER A 30 -18.98 -14.64 14.37
N LYS A 31 -19.87 -13.70 14.10
CA LYS A 31 -20.64 -13.60 12.87
C LYS A 31 -19.75 -13.23 11.68
N GLU A 32 -18.95 -12.18 11.84
CA GLU A 32 -18.11 -11.65 10.76
C GLU A 32 -16.94 -12.58 10.39
N LEU A 33 -16.38 -13.27 11.39
CA LEU A 33 -15.26 -14.19 11.19
C LEU A 33 -15.67 -15.63 10.97
N GLU A 34 -16.97 -15.95 11.13
CA GLU A 34 -17.52 -17.32 11.04
C GLU A 34 -16.86 -18.28 12.04
N ILE A 35 -16.65 -17.80 13.27
CA ILE A 35 -16.06 -18.59 14.36
C ILE A 35 -17.11 -18.89 15.45
N ALA A 36 -16.85 -19.92 16.24
CA ALA A 36 -17.78 -20.36 17.26
C ALA A 36 -17.96 -19.30 18.37
N LEU A 37 -19.22 -18.96 18.65
CA LEU A 37 -19.59 -18.17 19.82
C LEU A 37 -19.77 -19.12 21.02
N THR A 38 -19.05 -18.87 22.10
CA THR A 38 -19.11 -19.63 23.35
C THR A 38 -19.48 -18.72 24.51
N GLY A 39 -19.51 -19.25 25.73
CA GLY A 39 -19.75 -18.49 26.94
C GLY A 39 -18.67 -18.72 27.97
N LYS A 40 -18.18 -17.65 28.61
CA LYS A 40 -17.21 -17.70 29.72
C LYS A 40 -17.86 -17.26 31.02
N SER A 41 -17.62 -18.00 32.09
CA SER A 41 -18.08 -17.59 33.40
C SER A 41 -17.20 -16.47 33.97
N CYS A 42 -17.78 -15.30 34.20
CA CYS A 42 -17.09 -14.07 34.62
C CYS A 42 -17.63 -13.53 35.96
N GLY A 43 -18.28 -14.37 36.76
CA GLY A 43 -18.89 -13.94 38.02
C GLY A 43 -20.26 -13.25 37.88
N LEU A 44 -20.83 -13.27 36.67
CA LEU A 44 -22.19 -12.85 36.37
C LEU A 44 -23.15 -14.03 36.46
N GLU A 45 -24.46 -13.78 36.65
CA GLU A 45 -25.49 -14.82 36.70
C GLU A 45 -25.55 -15.62 35.39
N GLU A 46 -25.35 -14.99 34.25
CA GLU A 46 -25.25 -15.61 32.95
C GLU A 46 -23.80 -15.63 32.44
N ARG A 47 -23.48 -16.62 31.61
CA ARG A 47 -22.17 -16.69 30.94
C ARG A 47 -22.03 -15.56 29.95
N ALA A 48 -20.94 -14.79 30.05
CA ALA A 48 -20.65 -13.74 29.07
C ALA A 48 -20.37 -14.37 27.68
N PRO A 49 -21.02 -13.88 26.61
CA PRO A 49 -20.66 -14.28 25.26
C PRO A 49 -19.18 -14.07 25.01
N MET A 50 -18.53 -15.07 24.42
CA MET A 50 -17.09 -15.04 24.15
C MET A 50 -16.77 -15.80 22.86
N CYS A 51 -15.85 -15.27 22.07
CA CYS A 51 -15.17 -15.99 21.00
C CYS A 51 -13.67 -15.70 21.05
N GLY A 52 -12.87 -16.52 20.41
CA GLY A 52 -11.42 -16.36 20.46
C GLY A 52 -10.75 -16.88 19.19
N ILE A 53 -9.61 -16.29 18.90
CA ILE A 53 -8.74 -16.69 17.78
C ILE A 53 -7.33 -16.96 18.29
N PRO A 54 -6.60 -17.92 17.71
CA PRO A 54 -5.20 -18.14 18.07
C PRO A 54 -4.35 -16.90 17.75
N TYR A 55 -3.47 -16.49 18.68
CA TYR A 55 -2.69 -15.27 18.50
C TYR A 55 -1.79 -15.28 17.26
N HIS A 56 -1.27 -16.46 16.90
CA HIS A 56 -0.40 -16.62 15.72
C HIS A 56 -1.15 -16.47 14.39
N ALA A 57 -2.48 -16.57 14.40
CA ALA A 57 -3.33 -16.42 13.21
C ALA A 57 -4.04 -15.05 13.15
N VAL A 58 -3.70 -14.13 14.06
CA VAL A 58 -4.39 -12.84 14.23
C VAL A 58 -4.50 -12.03 12.96
N GLU A 59 -3.44 -11.96 12.14
CA GLU A 59 -3.39 -11.12 10.94
C GLU A 59 -4.50 -11.48 9.93
N THR A 60 -4.77 -12.76 9.71
CA THR A 60 -5.81 -13.21 8.79
C THR A 60 -7.21 -12.77 9.25
N TYR A 61 -7.50 -12.92 10.54
CA TYR A 61 -8.79 -12.51 11.11
C TYR A 61 -8.93 -11.00 11.18
N LEU A 62 -7.84 -10.31 11.52
CA LEU A 62 -7.77 -8.86 11.56
C LEU A 62 -8.06 -8.25 10.19
N ALA A 63 -7.42 -8.76 9.14
CA ALA A 63 -7.65 -8.32 7.76
C ALA A 63 -9.12 -8.47 7.33
N ARG A 64 -9.79 -9.55 7.73
CA ARG A 64 -11.22 -9.76 7.45
C ARG A 64 -12.14 -8.73 8.11
N LEU A 65 -11.89 -8.39 9.38
CA LEU A 65 -12.68 -7.38 10.08
C LEU A 65 -12.43 -5.97 9.51
N VAL A 66 -11.17 -5.63 9.31
CA VAL A 66 -10.77 -4.31 8.83
C VAL A 66 -11.26 -4.08 7.40
N SER A 67 -11.22 -5.07 6.51
CA SER A 67 -11.77 -4.96 5.16
C SER A 67 -13.29 -4.74 5.13
N ARG A 68 -13.99 -5.08 6.20
CA ARG A 68 -15.43 -4.81 6.38
C ARG A 68 -15.72 -3.49 7.11
N GLY A 69 -14.69 -2.67 7.34
CA GLY A 69 -14.81 -1.34 7.94
C GLY A 69 -14.75 -1.31 9.47
N TYR A 70 -14.49 -2.43 10.12
CA TYR A 70 -14.34 -2.46 11.58
C TYR A 70 -12.97 -1.95 12.01
N LYS A 71 -12.92 -1.29 13.17
CA LYS A 71 -11.69 -0.95 13.87
C LYS A 71 -11.43 -1.98 14.95
N VAL A 72 -10.18 -2.38 15.12
CA VAL A 72 -9.78 -3.41 16.08
C VAL A 72 -8.69 -2.88 16.99
N ALA A 73 -8.95 -2.88 18.31
CA ALA A 73 -7.95 -2.55 19.32
C ALA A 73 -7.26 -3.84 19.79
N ILE A 74 -5.94 -3.89 19.66
CA ILE A 74 -5.13 -5.04 20.05
C ILE A 74 -4.56 -4.78 21.43
N CYS A 75 -5.03 -5.55 22.43
CA CYS A 75 -4.59 -5.49 23.81
C CYS A 75 -3.65 -6.66 24.10
N GLU A 76 -2.39 -6.34 24.38
CA GLU A 76 -1.31 -7.31 24.62
C GLU A 76 -0.85 -7.33 26.08
N GLN A 77 -0.19 -8.42 26.44
CA GLN A 77 0.51 -8.55 27.71
C GLN A 77 1.84 -7.78 27.61
N VAL A 78 1.99 -6.75 28.43
CA VAL A 78 3.19 -5.90 28.45
C VAL A 78 4.16 -6.25 29.59
N GLU A 79 3.82 -7.27 30.38
CA GLU A 79 4.61 -7.78 31.51
C GLU A 79 4.83 -9.28 31.36
N ASP A 80 6.04 -9.76 31.74
CA ASP A 80 6.32 -11.19 31.75
C ASP A 80 5.44 -11.91 32.79
N PRO A 81 4.62 -12.89 32.39
CA PRO A 81 3.77 -13.65 33.31
C PRO A 81 4.53 -14.32 34.46
N LYS A 82 5.81 -14.66 34.27
CA LYS A 82 6.66 -15.29 35.30
C LYS A 82 7.12 -14.29 36.38
N LEU A 83 7.11 -12.99 36.09
CA LEU A 83 7.55 -11.91 36.97
C LEU A 83 6.38 -11.17 37.64
N ALA A 84 5.16 -11.35 37.13
CA ALA A 84 3.97 -10.66 37.62
C ALA A 84 3.59 -11.11 39.05
N LYS A 85 3.47 -10.15 39.96
CA LYS A 85 2.96 -10.37 41.32
C LYS A 85 1.44 -10.25 41.44
N GLY A 86 0.69 -10.73 40.43
CA GLY A 86 -0.76 -10.60 40.36
C GLY A 86 -1.27 -10.83 38.95
N LEU A 87 -2.28 -10.03 38.54
CA LEU A 87 -2.77 -10.05 37.16
C LEU A 87 -1.73 -9.39 36.24
N VAL A 88 -1.31 -10.14 35.22
CA VAL A 88 -0.39 -9.62 34.19
C VAL A 88 -0.93 -8.33 33.57
N LYS A 89 -0.11 -7.29 33.54
CA LYS A 89 -0.47 -6.00 32.96
C LYS A 89 -0.71 -6.14 31.47
N ARG A 90 -1.81 -5.54 31.00
CA ARG A 90 -2.20 -5.53 29.58
C ARG A 90 -2.50 -4.11 29.15
N GLU A 91 -2.07 -3.77 27.96
CA GLU A 91 -2.30 -2.46 27.36
C GLU A 91 -2.65 -2.61 25.89
N VAL A 92 -3.43 -1.66 25.36
CA VAL A 92 -3.67 -1.58 23.92
C VAL A 92 -2.41 -1.04 23.26
N ILE A 93 -1.78 -1.88 22.48
CA ILE A 93 -0.53 -1.58 21.79
C ILE A 93 -0.74 -0.97 20.41
N ARG A 94 -1.92 -1.17 19.81
CA ARG A 94 -2.27 -0.68 18.49
C ARG A 94 -3.77 -0.74 18.26
N VAL A 95 -4.28 0.24 17.51
CA VAL A 95 -5.62 0.18 16.92
C VAL A 95 -5.47 0.05 15.41
N VAL A 96 -6.01 -1.02 14.85
CA VAL A 96 -5.99 -1.25 13.40
C VAL A 96 -7.30 -0.80 12.80
N THR A 97 -7.20 0.02 11.76
CA THR A 97 -8.32 0.61 11.04
C THR A 97 -8.20 0.32 9.55
N PRO A 98 -9.22 0.51 8.72
CA PRO A 98 -9.11 0.27 7.28
C PRO A 98 -7.94 0.99 6.61
N GLY A 99 -7.66 2.24 7.02
CA GLY A 99 -6.54 3.04 6.48
C GLY A 99 -5.19 2.77 7.13
N THR A 100 -5.12 1.95 8.16
CA THR A 100 -3.87 1.62 8.88
C THR A 100 -3.52 0.13 8.85
N ASN A 101 -4.14 -0.62 7.95
CA ASN A 101 -3.82 -2.02 7.73
C ASN A 101 -2.41 -2.16 7.15
N LEU A 102 -1.57 -2.99 7.78
CA LEU A 102 -0.21 -3.30 7.36
C LEU A 102 -0.08 -4.67 6.70
N ASP A 103 -1.14 -5.46 6.65
CA ASP A 103 -1.10 -6.78 6.06
C ASP A 103 -0.96 -6.71 4.54
N VAL A 104 0.26 -6.93 4.08
CA VAL A 104 0.61 -6.91 2.65
C VAL A 104 -0.15 -7.97 1.85
N GLN A 105 -0.55 -9.08 2.47
CA GLN A 105 -1.30 -10.14 1.78
C GLN A 105 -2.74 -9.75 1.48
N SER A 106 -3.33 -8.90 2.32
CA SER A 106 -4.69 -8.39 2.13
C SER A 106 -4.76 -7.13 1.26
N LEU A 107 -3.62 -6.49 0.98
CA LEU A 107 -3.53 -5.25 0.20
C LEU A 107 -3.06 -5.52 -1.22
N GLU A 108 -3.68 -4.86 -2.19
CA GLU A 108 -3.22 -4.88 -3.57
C GLU A 108 -1.82 -4.26 -3.68
N ALA A 109 -0.86 -5.01 -4.25
CA ALA A 109 0.55 -4.59 -4.31
C ALA A 109 0.74 -3.31 -5.15
N SER A 110 0.00 -3.17 -6.23
CA SER A 110 0.09 -2.05 -7.18
C SER A 110 -0.82 -0.87 -6.86
N LYS A 111 -1.42 -0.84 -5.67
CA LYS A 111 -2.30 0.23 -5.21
C LYS A 111 -1.91 0.71 -3.81
N ASN A 112 -1.91 2.03 -3.61
CA ASN A 112 -1.76 2.61 -2.28
C ASN A 112 -3.01 2.35 -1.42
N ASN A 113 -2.81 2.27 -0.11
CA ASN A 113 -3.88 2.20 0.86
C ASN A 113 -3.93 3.51 1.65
N TYR A 114 -4.73 4.47 1.19
CA TYR A 114 -4.76 5.80 1.78
C TYR A 114 -5.71 5.92 2.96
N LEU A 115 -5.24 6.60 3.99
CA LEU A 115 -6.02 7.23 5.05
C LEU A 115 -6.07 8.72 4.75
N MET A 116 -7.27 9.29 4.64
CA MET A 116 -7.46 10.70 4.33
C MET A 116 -8.09 11.45 5.50
N CYS A 117 -7.58 12.65 5.77
CA CYS A 117 -8.18 13.60 6.70
C CYS A 117 -8.74 14.80 5.94
N ILE A 118 -9.97 15.18 6.28
CA ILE A 118 -10.68 16.33 5.70
C ILE A 118 -10.95 17.33 6.82
N ALA A 119 -10.43 18.55 6.66
CA ALA A 119 -10.73 19.69 7.53
C ALA A 119 -11.62 20.68 6.77
N TYR A 120 -12.91 20.63 7.01
CA TYR A 120 -13.89 21.54 6.41
C TYR A 120 -14.02 22.81 7.24
N THR A 121 -13.70 23.96 6.66
CA THR A 121 -13.76 25.27 7.33
C THR A 121 -14.44 26.31 6.45
N SER A 122 -14.71 27.49 7.02
CA SER A 122 -15.22 28.66 6.27
C SER A 122 -14.23 29.19 5.24
N ASP A 123 -12.93 28.96 5.45
CA ASP A 123 -11.85 29.49 4.62
C ASP A 123 -11.41 28.54 3.50
N GLY A 124 -11.95 27.33 3.48
CA GLY A 124 -11.64 26.30 2.52
C GLY A 124 -11.66 24.90 3.11
N ILE A 125 -11.29 23.93 2.31
CA ILE A 125 -11.26 22.51 2.69
C ILE A 125 -9.83 22.02 2.62
N GLY A 126 -9.25 21.71 3.79
CA GLY A 126 -7.94 21.07 3.87
C GLY A 126 -8.05 19.57 3.68
N ILE A 127 -7.11 18.99 2.92
CA ILE A 127 -7.03 17.57 2.64
C ILE A 127 -5.61 17.09 2.93
N SER A 128 -5.50 16.03 3.69
CA SER A 128 -4.24 15.30 3.86
C SER A 128 -4.48 13.82 3.66
N ALA A 129 -3.60 13.16 2.92
CA ALA A 129 -3.66 11.74 2.64
C ALA A 129 -2.33 11.09 2.97
N ALA A 130 -2.37 9.97 3.70
CA ALA A 130 -1.19 9.21 4.06
C ALA A 130 -1.38 7.73 3.78
N ASP A 131 -0.29 7.07 3.36
CA ASP A 131 -0.20 5.63 3.26
C ASP A 131 0.79 5.12 4.29
N VAL A 132 0.30 4.46 5.33
CA VAL A 132 1.14 3.92 6.41
C VAL A 132 2.07 2.80 5.94
N THR A 133 1.78 2.18 4.79
CA THR A 133 2.59 1.09 4.24
C THR A 133 3.77 1.59 3.42
N THR A 134 3.71 2.80 2.88
CA THR A 134 4.74 3.37 2.01
C THR A 134 5.43 4.59 2.58
N GLY A 135 4.82 5.26 3.55
CA GLY A 135 5.32 6.52 4.11
C GLY A 135 4.97 7.76 3.28
N ASP A 136 4.09 7.63 2.30
CA ASP A 136 3.57 8.78 1.54
C ASP A 136 2.68 9.66 2.42
N TYR A 137 2.87 10.98 2.33
CA TYR A 137 2.12 11.96 3.11
C TYR A 137 1.89 13.22 2.28
N TYR A 138 0.65 13.43 1.86
CA TYR A 138 0.26 14.53 0.98
C TYR A 138 -0.61 15.56 1.69
N VAL A 139 -0.50 16.81 1.27
CA VAL A 139 -1.31 17.93 1.74
C VAL A 139 -1.75 18.79 0.58
N THR A 140 -3.01 19.17 0.56
CA THR A 140 -3.55 20.16 -0.36
C THR A 140 -4.75 20.88 0.23
N GLU A 141 -5.25 21.86 -0.48
CA GLU A 141 -6.48 22.56 -0.21
C GLU A 141 -7.36 22.63 -1.44
N VAL A 142 -8.65 22.57 -1.25
CA VAL A 142 -9.67 22.79 -2.29
C VAL A 142 -10.70 23.80 -1.83
N GLU A 143 -11.34 24.47 -2.79
CA GLU A 143 -12.24 25.59 -2.51
C GLU A 143 -13.66 25.14 -2.22
N ASP A 144 -14.09 24.01 -2.80
CA ASP A 144 -15.47 23.54 -2.71
C ASP A 144 -15.61 22.01 -2.63
N LEU A 145 -16.81 21.55 -2.34
CA LEU A 145 -17.12 20.12 -2.20
C LEU A 145 -16.99 19.33 -3.51
N ARG A 146 -17.08 19.97 -4.67
CA ARG A 146 -16.87 19.28 -5.96
C ARG A 146 -15.41 18.93 -6.16
N LYS A 147 -14.52 19.88 -5.91
CA LYS A 147 -13.07 19.63 -5.96
C LYS A 147 -12.64 18.61 -4.90
N LEU A 148 -13.28 18.63 -3.73
CA LEU A 148 -13.09 17.59 -2.73
C LEU A 148 -13.48 16.21 -3.28
N LYS A 149 -14.60 16.10 -3.98
CA LYS A 149 -15.02 14.85 -4.60
C LYS A 149 -14.00 14.32 -5.60
N ASP A 150 -13.39 15.19 -6.39
CA ASP A 150 -12.36 14.82 -7.36
C ASP A 150 -11.11 14.27 -6.64
N GLU A 151 -10.68 14.88 -5.55
CA GLU A 151 -9.57 14.39 -4.74
C GLU A 151 -9.92 13.04 -4.06
N LEU A 152 -11.14 12.87 -3.56
CA LEU A 152 -11.60 11.59 -3.00
C LEU A 152 -11.57 10.47 -4.04
N MET A 153 -12.00 10.75 -5.27
CA MET A 153 -12.00 9.76 -6.35
C MET A 153 -10.58 9.46 -6.85
N LYS A 154 -9.67 10.41 -6.74
CA LYS A 154 -8.25 10.21 -7.08
C LYS A 154 -7.54 9.30 -6.08
N TYR A 155 -7.69 9.54 -4.78
CA TYR A 155 -7.04 8.77 -3.74
C TYR A 155 -7.75 7.44 -3.45
N GLU A 156 -9.05 7.38 -3.63
CA GLU A 156 -9.87 6.23 -3.24
C GLU A 156 -9.52 5.71 -1.83
N PRO A 157 -9.58 6.57 -0.80
CA PRO A 157 -9.13 6.20 0.52
C PRO A 157 -9.98 5.07 1.12
N SER A 158 -9.34 4.15 1.83
CA SER A 158 -10.05 3.10 2.58
C SER A 158 -10.71 3.67 3.83
N GLU A 159 -10.18 4.76 4.35
CA GLU A 159 -10.66 5.41 5.56
C GLU A 159 -10.56 6.93 5.42
N ILE A 160 -11.61 7.60 5.88
CA ILE A 160 -11.69 9.06 5.97
C ILE A 160 -11.92 9.44 7.41
N ILE A 161 -11.11 10.35 7.93
CA ILE A 161 -11.33 11.05 9.20
C ILE A 161 -11.58 12.52 8.91
N CYS A 162 -12.45 13.15 9.66
CA CYS A 162 -12.87 14.53 9.38
C CYS A 162 -13.27 15.28 10.66
N ASN A 163 -13.40 16.59 10.54
CA ASN A 163 -14.06 17.38 11.59
C ASN A 163 -15.59 17.27 11.47
N GLU A 164 -16.31 17.60 12.54
CA GLU A 164 -17.77 17.52 12.57
C GLU A 164 -18.43 18.41 11.51
N ALA A 165 -17.83 19.57 11.20
CA ALA A 165 -18.34 20.50 10.20
C ALA A 165 -18.47 19.83 8.81
N PHE A 166 -17.61 18.89 8.46
CA PHE A 166 -17.73 18.14 7.20
C PHE A 166 -18.99 17.27 7.15
N LEU A 167 -19.37 16.64 8.25
CA LEU A 167 -20.56 15.78 8.32
C LEU A 167 -21.87 16.54 8.08
N VAL A 168 -21.89 17.84 8.38
CA VAL A 168 -23.04 18.72 8.19
C VAL A 168 -22.89 19.68 7.00
N SER A 169 -21.85 19.51 6.19
CA SER A 169 -21.53 20.38 5.04
C SER A 169 -22.49 20.26 3.86
N GLY A 170 -23.33 19.24 3.85
CA GLY A 170 -24.19 18.88 2.71
C GLY A 170 -23.55 17.90 1.73
N TYR A 171 -22.36 17.41 2.00
CA TYR A 171 -21.78 16.29 1.26
C TYR A 171 -22.52 14.98 1.60
N ASP A 172 -22.78 14.15 0.59
CA ASP A 172 -23.42 12.85 0.81
C ASP A 172 -22.41 11.83 1.36
N VAL A 173 -22.27 11.82 2.70
CA VAL A 173 -21.36 10.91 3.41
C VAL A 173 -21.85 9.47 3.34
N GLU A 174 -23.16 9.25 3.27
CA GLU A 174 -23.70 7.88 3.16
C GLU A 174 -23.34 7.23 1.81
N ASP A 175 -23.23 8.01 0.74
CA ASP A 175 -22.73 7.51 -0.55
C ASP A 175 -21.27 7.01 -0.44
N LEU A 176 -20.43 7.69 0.32
CA LEU A 176 -19.05 7.24 0.59
C LEU A 176 -19.01 5.89 1.31
N LYS A 177 -19.87 5.72 2.31
CA LYS A 177 -19.91 4.49 3.12
C LYS A 177 -20.53 3.31 2.37
N SER A 178 -21.68 3.52 1.76
CA SER A 178 -22.51 2.44 1.19
C SER A 178 -22.06 2.03 -0.21
N ARG A 179 -21.75 2.99 -1.08
CA ARG A 179 -21.41 2.74 -2.48
C ARG A 179 -19.91 2.62 -2.72
N LEU A 180 -19.12 3.45 -2.07
CA LEU A 180 -17.67 3.46 -2.24
C LEU A 180 -16.92 2.68 -1.17
N HIS A 181 -17.63 2.12 -0.20
CA HIS A 181 -17.08 1.30 0.88
C HIS A 181 -15.94 1.98 1.67
N MET A 182 -15.99 3.31 1.78
CA MET A 182 -15.05 4.08 2.57
C MET A 182 -15.54 4.16 4.03
N SER A 183 -14.65 3.91 4.97
CA SER A 183 -14.94 4.15 6.39
C SER A 183 -14.85 5.65 6.67
N VAL A 184 -15.88 6.25 7.26
CA VAL A 184 -15.90 7.69 7.60
C VAL A 184 -16.17 7.86 9.08
N SER A 185 -15.30 8.59 9.78
CA SER A 185 -15.46 8.93 11.18
C SER A 185 -15.02 10.37 11.47
N SER A 186 -15.68 11.01 12.45
CA SER A 186 -15.27 12.33 12.92
C SER A 186 -14.25 12.24 14.05
N LEU A 187 -13.37 13.23 14.11
CA LEU A 187 -12.45 13.44 15.22
C LEU A 187 -12.94 14.58 16.10
N GLU A 188 -12.50 14.59 17.35
CA GLU A 188 -12.79 15.67 18.27
C GLU A 188 -12.23 17.01 17.78
N SER A 189 -12.93 18.11 18.07
CA SER A 189 -12.60 19.44 17.55
C SER A 189 -11.21 19.93 17.96
N HIS A 190 -10.71 19.52 19.13
CA HIS A 190 -9.39 19.91 19.62
C HIS A 190 -8.25 19.37 18.74
N MET A 191 -8.47 18.29 18.00
CA MET A 191 -7.48 17.73 17.08
C MET A 191 -7.22 18.62 15.85
N PHE A 192 -8.12 19.55 15.57
CA PHE A 192 -8.02 20.53 14.48
C PHE A 192 -7.60 21.92 14.97
N ASP A 193 -7.06 22.04 16.19
CA ASP A 193 -6.49 23.26 16.69
C ASP A 193 -5.24 23.67 15.90
N ASP A 194 -5.20 24.91 15.40
CA ASP A 194 -4.11 25.37 14.52
C ASP A 194 -2.74 25.28 15.18
N ASP A 195 -2.63 25.78 16.41
CA ASP A 195 -1.35 25.73 17.15
C ASP A 195 -0.92 24.29 17.46
N GLY A 196 -1.87 23.42 17.78
CA GLY A 196 -1.64 22.00 18.03
C GLY A 196 -1.15 21.28 16.76
N CYS A 197 -1.82 21.52 15.64
CA CYS A 197 -1.44 20.93 14.35
C CYS A 197 -0.06 21.39 13.88
N ARG A 198 0.25 22.68 14.01
CA ARG A 198 1.58 23.22 13.69
C ARG A 198 2.66 22.59 14.54
N ARG A 199 2.46 22.51 15.85
CA ARG A 199 3.44 21.92 16.78
C ARG A 199 3.71 20.45 16.50
N ILE A 200 2.68 19.65 16.23
CA ILE A 200 2.87 18.21 15.98
C ILE A 200 3.65 17.97 14.68
N LEU A 201 3.36 18.73 13.63
CA LEU A 201 4.07 18.65 12.36
C LEU A 201 5.53 19.05 12.51
N MET A 202 5.80 20.20 13.17
CA MET A 202 7.17 20.64 13.40
C MET A 202 7.98 19.66 14.24
N ARG A 203 7.36 19.10 15.27
CA ARG A 203 8.01 18.11 16.13
C ARG A 203 8.33 16.82 15.37
N HIS A 204 7.39 16.29 14.61
CA HIS A 204 7.58 15.04 13.88
C HIS A 204 8.65 15.17 12.79
N PHE A 205 8.58 16.20 11.97
CA PHE A 205 9.53 16.43 10.89
C PHE A 205 10.82 17.13 11.32
N LYS A 206 10.97 17.44 12.61
CA LYS A 206 12.17 18.04 13.21
C LYS A 206 12.57 19.37 12.55
N VAL A 207 11.59 20.23 12.31
CA VAL A 207 11.75 21.56 11.72
C VAL A 207 11.32 22.64 12.70
N ASN A 208 11.92 23.83 12.58
CA ASN A 208 11.59 24.97 13.45
C ASN A 208 10.44 25.81 12.91
N THR A 209 10.13 25.71 11.63
CA THR A 209 9.05 26.43 10.96
C THR A 209 8.40 25.55 9.89
N LEU A 210 7.12 25.81 9.58
CA LEU A 210 6.41 25.09 8.52
C LEU A 210 6.89 25.48 7.10
N ILE A 211 7.60 26.61 6.96
CA ILE A 211 8.21 27.02 5.67
C ILE A 211 9.14 25.93 5.14
N GLY A 212 9.92 25.29 6.01
CA GLY A 212 10.81 24.19 5.65
C GLY A 212 10.09 22.96 5.11
N LEU A 213 8.80 22.80 5.42
CA LEU A 213 7.95 21.72 4.89
C LEU A 213 7.17 22.12 3.64
N GLY A 214 7.17 23.41 3.25
CA GLY A 214 6.42 23.94 2.12
C GLY A 214 4.91 24.04 2.35
N VAL A 215 4.41 23.88 3.58
CA VAL A 215 2.97 23.84 3.91
C VAL A 215 2.43 25.16 4.46
N GLU A 216 3.25 26.19 4.59
CA GLU A 216 2.84 27.49 5.16
C GLU A 216 1.71 28.15 4.36
N GLU A 217 1.68 27.92 3.05
CA GLU A 217 0.64 28.43 2.14
C GLU A 217 -0.67 27.62 2.16
N PHE A 218 -0.75 26.59 2.99
CA PHE A 218 -1.91 25.69 3.11
C PHE A 218 -2.49 25.71 4.53
N PRO A 219 -3.09 26.79 4.99
CA PRO A 219 -3.52 26.90 6.38
C PRO A 219 -4.58 25.85 6.78
N THR A 220 -5.56 25.56 5.94
CA THR A 220 -6.53 24.48 6.19
C THR A 220 -5.93 23.09 5.96
N GLY A 221 -5.00 22.97 5.02
CA GLY A 221 -4.22 21.75 4.78
C GLY A 221 -3.37 21.37 6.00
N VAL A 222 -2.81 22.35 6.70
CA VAL A 222 -2.07 22.14 7.96
C VAL A 222 -2.97 21.54 9.04
N LEU A 223 -4.23 21.98 9.15
CA LEU A 223 -5.20 21.41 10.07
C LEU A 223 -5.47 19.94 9.76
N ALA A 224 -5.69 19.61 8.50
CA ALA A 224 -5.90 18.24 8.05
C ALA A 224 -4.66 17.38 8.30
N ALA A 225 -3.47 17.87 7.95
CA ALA A 225 -2.21 17.13 8.11
C ALA A 225 -1.87 16.90 9.59
N GLY A 226 -2.05 17.92 10.45
CA GLY A 226 -1.80 17.81 11.88
C GLY A 226 -2.75 16.85 12.57
N ALA A 227 -4.04 16.93 12.25
CA ALA A 227 -5.05 16.03 12.78
C ALA A 227 -4.80 14.56 12.33
N LEU A 228 -4.42 14.37 11.08
CA LEU A 228 -4.06 13.05 10.55
C LEU A 228 -2.87 12.46 11.30
N LEU A 229 -1.83 13.22 11.51
CA LEU A 229 -0.63 12.78 12.22
C LEU A 229 -0.94 12.44 13.69
N GLN A 230 -1.74 13.25 14.36
CA GLN A 230 -2.19 12.96 15.72
C GLN A 230 -3.00 11.66 15.79
N TYR A 231 -3.93 11.48 14.86
CA TYR A 231 -4.70 10.23 14.75
C TYR A 231 -3.81 9.01 14.56
N LEU A 232 -2.77 9.13 13.74
CA LEU A 232 -1.81 8.05 13.52
C LEU A 232 -1.00 7.76 14.78
N TYR A 233 -0.56 8.76 15.53
CA TYR A 233 0.12 8.54 16.82
C TYR A 233 -0.81 7.85 17.84
N ASP A 234 -2.05 8.29 17.93
CA ASP A 234 -3.01 7.74 18.88
C ASP A 234 -3.42 6.30 18.58
N THR A 235 -3.48 5.94 17.30
CA THR A 235 -3.87 4.60 16.85
C THR A 235 -2.71 3.64 16.70
N GLN A 236 -1.60 4.08 16.16
CA GLN A 236 -0.45 3.20 15.89
C GLN A 236 0.48 3.05 17.08
N LYS A 237 0.53 4.03 17.98
CA LYS A 237 1.34 4.02 19.22
C LYS A 237 2.83 3.69 18.97
N THR A 238 3.36 4.25 17.89
CA THR A 238 4.76 4.13 17.46
C THR A 238 5.27 5.48 16.96
N ASP A 239 6.57 5.62 16.79
CA ASP A 239 7.19 6.89 16.42
C ASP A 239 6.97 7.32 14.96
N LEU A 240 6.40 6.46 14.11
CA LEU A 240 6.07 6.76 12.71
C LEU A 240 7.24 7.33 11.90
N GLU A 241 8.44 6.86 12.15
CA GLU A 241 9.68 7.39 11.57
C GLU A 241 9.77 7.25 10.06
N HIS A 242 8.98 6.35 9.46
CA HIS A 242 8.90 6.17 8.02
C HIS A 242 8.19 7.32 7.29
N PHE A 243 7.43 8.16 7.98
CA PHE A 243 6.98 9.45 7.46
C PHE A 243 8.11 10.48 7.61
N THR A 244 8.99 10.53 6.63
CA THR A 244 10.17 11.39 6.67
C THR A 244 9.97 12.75 6.03
N HIS A 245 8.94 12.90 5.20
CA HIS A 245 8.61 14.13 4.49
C HIS A 245 7.10 14.25 4.28
N ILE A 246 6.66 15.46 4.08
CA ILE A 246 5.31 15.83 3.69
C ILE A 246 5.37 16.47 2.30
N SER A 247 4.43 16.12 1.44
CA SER A 247 4.39 16.59 0.04
C SER A 247 3.17 17.47 -0.21
N PRO A 248 3.31 18.79 -0.04
CA PRO A 248 2.26 19.71 -0.41
C PRO A 248 2.16 19.84 -1.94
N TYR A 249 0.95 20.01 -2.45
CA TYR A 249 0.73 20.26 -3.87
C TYR A 249 -0.46 21.18 -4.12
N LEU A 250 -0.38 21.95 -5.19
CA LEU A 250 -1.49 22.72 -5.72
C LEU A 250 -2.22 21.87 -6.76
N THR A 251 -3.53 21.71 -6.63
CA THR A 251 -4.35 20.97 -7.61
C THR A 251 -4.27 21.59 -8.99
N SER A 252 -4.06 22.91 -9.08
CA SER A 252 -3.91 23.66 -10.35
C SER A 252 -2.61 23.37 -11.13
N LYS A 253 -1.62 22.72 -10.52
CA LYS A 253 -0.37 22.33 -11.21
C LYS A 253 -0.48 21.03 -12.01
N TYR A 254 -1.60 20.36 -11.89
CA TYR A 254 -1.88 19.13 -12.62
C TYR A 254 -3.11 19.29 -13.49
N MET A 255 -3.21 18.46 -14.54
CA MET A 255 -4.45 18.35 -15.30
C MET A 255 -5.56 17.89 -14.35
N LEU A 256 -6.62 18.68 -14.25
CA LEU A 256 -7.76 18.35 -13.43
C LEU A 256 -8.64 17.33 -14.17
N LEU A 257 -8.86 16.21 -13.53
CA LEU A 257 -9.73 15.15 -13.99
C LEU A 257 -10.85 14.95 -12.97
N ASP A 258 -12.08 15.26 -13.37
CA ASP A 258 -13.22 14.98 -12.52
C ASP A 258 -13.54 13.47 -12.46
N SER A 259 -14.38 13.07 -11.52
CA SER A 259 -14.74 11.68 -11.32
C SER A 259 -15.40 11.05 -12.56
N SER A 260 -16.21 11.82 -13.28
CA SER A 260 -16.85 11.38 -14.53
C SER A 260 -15.85 11.10 -15.62
N THR A 261 -14.88 11.99 -15.83
CA THR A 261 -13.82 11.83 -16.81
C THR A 261 -12.93 10.64 -16.53
N ARG A 262 -12.50 10.45 -15.27
CA ARG A 262 -11.72 9.27 -14.85
C ARG A 262 -12.43 7.97 -15.19
N ARG A 263 -13.69 7.91 -14.86
CA ARG A 263 -14.56 6.76 -15.13
C ARG A 263 -14.80 6.54 -16.62
N ASN A 264 -15.20 7.57 -17.34
CA ASN A 264 -15.55 7.49 -18.75
C ASN A 264 -14.37 7.14 -19.65
N LEU A 265 -13.16 7.56 -19.29
CA LEU A 265 -11.93 7.18 -20.00
C LEU A 265 -11.35 5.85 -19.53
N GLU A 266 -11.92 5.23 -18.51
CA GLU A 266 -11.46 3.94 -17.97
C GLU A 266 -9.94 3.95 -17.72
N LEU A 267 -9.48 4.91 -16.94
CA LEU A 267 -8.04 5.14 -16.73
C LEU A 267 -7.36 4.02 -15.97
N THR A 268 -7.95 3.56 -14.87
CA THR A 268 -7.37 2.57 -13.97
C THR A 268 -8.18 1.29 -13.86
N GLU A 269 -9.47 1.35 -14.14
CA GLU A 269 -10.38 0.22 -14.12
C GLU A 269 -11.50 0.39 -15.16
N THR A 270 -12.12 -0.74 -15.56
CA THR A 270 -13.24 -0.74 -16.50
C THR A 270 -14.55 -0.29 -15.83
N LEU A 271 -15.47 0.29 -16.63
CA LEU A 271 -16.75 0.79 -16.15
C LEU A 271 -17.66 -0.31 -15.57
N ARG A 272 -17.72 -1.46 -16.24
CA ARG A 272 -18.67 -2.52 -15.92
C ARG A 272 -18.14 -3.48 -14.86
N GLU A 273 -16.95 -4.01 -15.08
CA GLU A 273 -16.41 -5.13 -14.28
C GLU A 273 -15.48 -4.65 -13.17
N LYS A 274 -15.17 -3.35 -13.12
CA LYS A 274 -14.28 -2.77 -12.12
C LYS A 274 -12.92 -3.49 -12.02
N GLN A 275 -12.40 -3.90 -13.17
CA GLN A 275 -11.13 -4.62 -13.27
C GLN A 275 -10.08 -3.80 -14.01
N LYS A 276 -8.81 -4.07 -13.73
CA LYS A 276 -7.67 -3.41 -14.38
C LYS A 276 -7.58 -3.74 -15.87
N ARG A 277 -7.85 -5.00 -16.26
CA ARG A 277 -7.80 -5.43 -17.66
C ARG A 277 -8.82 -4.69 -18.50
N GLY A 278 -8.37 -4.05 -19.57
CA GLY A 278 -9.19 -3.20 -20.44
C GLY A 278 -9.16 -1.72 -20.05
N SER A 279 -8.37 -1.32 -19.06
CA SER A 279 -8.10 0.08 -18.72
C SER A 279 -6.81 0.61 -19.37
N LEU A 280 -6.61 1.92 -19.35
CA LEU A 280 -5.35 2.52 -19.80
C LEU A 280 -4.16 2.03 -18.97
N LEU A 281 -4.33 1.93 -17.66
CA LEU A 281 -3.31 1.39 -16.75
C LEU A 281 -2.87 -0.03 -17.15
N TRP A 282 -3.82 -0.89 -17.53
CA TRP A 282 -3.50 -2.23 -18.00
C TRP A 282 -2.60 -2.23 -19.24
N VAL A 283 -2.80 -1.30 -20.16
CA VAL A 283 -1.96 -1.18 -21.37
C VAL A 283 -0.55 -0.72 -21.01
N LEU A 284 -0.43 0.27 -20.13
CA LEU A 284 0.84 0.93 -19.81
C LEU A 284 1.65 0.22 -18.74
N ASP A 285 1.01 -0.57 -17.87
CA ASP A 285 1.68 -1.20 -16.74
C ASP A 285 2.34 -2.52 -17.12
N LYS A 286 3.61 -2.41 -17.45
CA LYS A 286 4.56 -3.53 -17.59
C LYS A 286 5.69 -3.42 -16.57
N THR A 287 5.44 -2.71 -15.47
CA THR A 287 6.41 -2.54 -14.39
C THR A 287 6.79 -3.89 -13.75
N LYS A 288 8.01 -3.97 -13.27
CA LYS A 288 8.56 -5.16 -12.60
C LYS A 288 8.44 -5.11 -11.08
N THR A 289 8.29 -3.90 -10.52
CA THR A 289 8.18 -3.68 -9.07
C THR A 289 6.78 -3.18 -8.70
N ALA A 290 6.35 -3.52 -7.49
CA ALA A 290 5.10 -2.97 -6.95
C ALA A 290 5.16 -1.44 -6.77
N MET A 291 6.33 -0.92 -6.38
CA MET A 291 6.60 0.52 -6.26
C MET A 291 6.40 1.24 -7.60
N GLY A 292 6.93 0.69 -8.67
CA GLY A 292 6.76 1.21 -10.02
C GLY A 292 5.30 1.19 -10.46
N GLY A 293 4.57 0.13 -10.16
CA GLY A 293 3.14 0.01 -10.45
C GLY A 293 2.30 1.08 -9.75
N ARG A 294 2.57 1.36 -8.48
CA ARG A 294 1.91 2.43 -7.73
C ARG A 294 2.23 3.81 -8.32
N LEU A 295 3.48 4.06 -8.64
CA LEU A 295 3.90 5.33 -9.21
C LEU A 295 3.29 5.57 -10.60
N LEU A 296 3.22 4.56 -11.45
CA LEU A 296 2.58 4.66 -12.77
C LEU A 296 1.10 4.98 -12.65
N ARG A 297 0.39 4.35 -11.73
CA ARG A 297 -1.01 4.68 -11.41
C ARG A 297 -1.15 6.15 -11.04
N ASN A 298 -0.28 6.66 -10.16
CA ASN A 298 -0.29 8.06 -9.76
C ASN A 298 -0.03 9.01 -10.95
N TYR A 299 0.86 8.66 -11.85
CA TYR A 299 1.12 9.46 -13.05
C TYR A 299 -0.09 9.53 -13.98
N ILE A 300 -0.81 8.44 -14.16
CA ILE A 300 -2.04 8.40 -14.95
C ILE A 300 -3.13 9.27 -14.32
N GLU A 301 -3.25 9.25 -13.02
CA GLU A 301 -4.27 9.98 -12.28
C GLU A 301 -3.96 11.47 -12.10
N GLN A 302 -2.69 11.85 -12.24
CA GLN A 302 -2.22 13.23 -12.15
C GLN A 302 -1.35 13.60 -13.36
N PRO A 303 -1.92 13.74 -14.57
CA PRO A 303 -1.17 14.23 -15.72
C PRO A 303 -0.60 15.63 -15.45
N LEU A 304 0.53 15.92 -16.06
CA LEU A 304 1.24 17.18 -15.89
C LEU A 304 0.63 18.31 -16.75
N ILE A 305 0.86 19.54 -16.33
CA ILE A 305 0.62 20.74 -17.13
C ILE A 305 1.95 21.38 -17.56
N ASP A 306 2.98 21.25 -16.73
CA ASP A 306 4.30 21.81 -17.00
C ASP A 306 4.97 21.08 -18.17
N LYS A 307 5.19 21.84 -19.25
CA LYS A 307 5.82 21.32 -20.46
C LYS A 307 7.24 20.82 -20.21
N GLU A 308 8.01 21.50 -19.40
CA GLU A 308 9.41 21.14 -19.11
C GLU A 308 9.48 19.78 -18.41
N GLU A 309 8.61 19.54 -17.41
CA GLU A 309 8.53 18.26 -16.73
C GLU A 309 8.08 17.13 -17.66
N MET A 310 7.13 17.40 -18.56
CA MET A 310 6.73 16.41 -19.58
C MET A 310 7.89 16.07 -20.51
N GLU A 311 8.64 17.07 -20.99
CA GLU A 311 9.80 16.87 -21.88
C GLU A 311 10.89 16.03 -21.20
N LYS A 312 11.15 16.23 -19.92
CA LYS A 312 12.11 15.42 -19.16
C LYS A 312 11.70 13.93 -19.13
N ARG A 313 10.42 13.65 -18.91
CA ARG A 313 9.91 12.27 -18.96
C ARG A 313 10.02 11.66 -20.35
N LEU A 314 9.66 12.42 -21.38
CA LEU A 314 9.76 11.98 -22.77
C LEU A 314 11.22 11.71 -23.18
N ASP A 315 12.15 12.53 -22.73
CA ASP A 315 13.58 12.34 -22.95
C ASP A 315 14.08 11.01 -22.33
N ALA A 316 13.66 10.69 -21.12
CA ALA A 316 14.00 9.44 -20.47
C ALA A 316 13.51 8.22 -21.24
N ILE A 317 12.26 8.24 -21.68
CA ILE A 317 11.67 7.18 -22.50
C ILE A 317 12.39 7.05 -23.85
N GLN A 318 12.71 8.17 -24.47
CA GLN A 318 13.44 8.17 -25.75
C GLN A 318 14.81 7.57 -25.64
N GLU A 319 15.60 7.92 -24.63
CA GLU A 319 16.91 7.33 -24.39
C GLU A 319 16.83 5.79 -24.19
N LEU A 320 15.85 5.34 -23.42
CA LEU A 320 15.63 3.91 -23.20
C LEU A 320 15.19 3.19 -24.48
N ASN A 321 14.42 3.84 -25.35
CA ASN A 321 14.03 3.29 -26.64
C ASN A 321 15.22 3.21 -27.63
N GLN A 322 16.18 4.13 -27.55
CA GLN A 322 17.38 4.11 -28.37
C GLN A 322 18.35 2.98 -27.99
N ASP A 323 18.27 2.52 -26.75
CA ASP A 323 19.06 1.41 -26.23
C ASP A 323 18.17 0.38 -25.55
N SER A 324 17.41 -0.35 -26.34
CA SER A 324 16.45 -1.34 -25.85
C SER A 324 17.11 -2.53 -25.13
N ILE A 325 18.36 -2.82 -25.46
CA ILE A 325 19.12 -3.90 -24.79
C ILE A 325 19.40 -3.51 -23.36
N SER A 326 19.90 -2.31 -23.12
CA SER A 326 20.14 -1.79 -21.77
C SER A 326 18.84 -1.62 -20.99
N ARG A 327 17.76 -1.18 -21.62
CA ARG A 327 16.43 -1.13 -21.00
C ARG A 327 15.98 -2.50 -20.53
N ASP A 328 16.07 -3.52 -21.35
CA ASP A 328 15.64 -4.88 -21.00
C ASP A 328 16.52 -5.48 -19.91
N GLU A 329 17.81 -5.18 -19.93
CA GLU A 329 18.75 -5.54 -18.86
C GLU A 329 18.34 -4.89 -17.51
N ILE A 330 18.01 -3.60 -17.50
CA ILE A 330 17.47 -2.92 -16.33
C ILE A 330 16.20 -3.61 -15.82
N ARG A 331 15.30 -3.98 -16.71
CA ARG A 331 14.06 -4.68 -16.34
C ARG A 331 14.32 -6.05 -15.70
N GLU A 332 15.30 -6.78 -16.18
CA GLU A 332 15.72 -8.06 -15.55
C GLU A 332 16.28 -7.85 -14.15
N TYR A 333 17.07 -6.79 -13.94
CA TYR A 333 17.60 -6.46 -12.61
C TYR A 333 16.50 -5.93 -11.65
N LEU A 334 15.48 -5.26 -12.15
CA LEU A 334 14.35 -4.80 -11.35
C LEU A 334 13.40 -5.94 -10.92
N ASN A 335 13.35 -7.03 -11.68
CA ASN A 335 12.41 -8.11 -11.43
C ASN A 335 12.49 -8.72 -10.01
N PRO A 336 13.68 -9.03 -9.47
CA PRO A 336 13.82 -9.58 -8.12
C PRO A 336 13.77 -8.51 -7.00
N VAL A 337 13.65 -7.23 -7.33
CA VAL A 337 13.63 -6.16 -6.33
C VAL A 337 12.33 -6.21 -5.51
N TYR A 338 12.49 -6.37 -4.22
CA TYR A 338 11.41 -6.40 -3.25
C TYR A 338 10.74 -5.02 -3.10
N ASP A 339 9.53 -4.99 -2.54
CA ASP A 339 8.83 -3.73 -2.25
C ASP A 339 9.51 -3.01 -1.07
N LEU A 340 10.49 -2.18 -1.39
CA LEU A 340 11.31 -1.46 -0.41
C LEU A 340 10.48 -0.44 0.37
N GLU A 341 9.49 0.19 -0.22
CA GLU A 341 8.63 1.16 0.46
C GLU A 341 7.83 0.47 1.58
N ARG A 342 7.19 -0.66 1.28
CA ARG A 342 6.45 -1.43 2.28
C ARG A 342 7.35 -2.13 3.30
N LEU A 343 8.57 -2.48 2.92
CA LEU A 343 9.56 -3.00 3.85
C LEU A 343 9.90 -1.97 4.95
N LEU A 344 10.06 -0.70 4.60
CA LEU A 344 10.39 0.35 5.57
C LEU A 344 9.30 0.51 6.63
N SER A 345 8.04 0.39 6.27
CA SER A 345 6.97 0.39 7.27
C SER A 345 7.07 -0.81 8.21
N LYS A 346 7.37 -2.01 7.69
CA LYS A 346 7.59 -3.20 8.52
C LYS A 346 8.76 -3.03 9.50
N VAL A 347 9.83 -2.39 9.04
CA VAL A 347 10.99 -2.08 9.90
C VAL A 347 10.59 -1.09 11.01
N THR A 348 9.90 -0.02 10.67
CA THR A 348 9.42 1.00 11.62
C THR A 348 8.44 0.40 12.65
N TYR A 349 7.49 -0.41 12.21
CA TYR A 349 6.53 -1.09 13.09
C TYR A 349 7.12 -2.32 13.81
N LYS A 350 8.40 -2.63 13.58
CA LYS A 350 9.11 -3.79 14.16
C LYS A 350 8.46 -5.14 13.84
N THR A 351 7.79 -5.23 12.70
CA THR A 351 7.15 -6.44 12.18
C THR A 351 7.97 -7.15 11.11
N ALA A 352 9.07 -6.54 10.63
CA ALA A 352 9.98 -7.17 9.68
C ALA A 352 10.61 -8.43 10.27
N ASN A 353 10.60 -9.50 9.52
CA ASN A 353 11.17 -10.79 9.89
C ASN A 353 12.50 -11.06 9.15
N PRO A 354 13.26 -12.11 9.51
CA PRO A 354 14.54 -12.39 8.85
C PRO A 354 14.45 -12.64 7.35
N ARG A 355 13.34 -13.21 6.85
CA ARG A 355 13.12 -13.41 5.40
C ARG A 355 12.91 -12.11 4.67
N ASP A 356 12.24 -11.13 5.31
CA ASP A 356 12.12 -9.78 4.75
C ASP A 356 13.49 -9.13 4.57
N LEU A 357 14.41 -9.32 5.53
CA LEU A 357 15.78 -8.80 5.43
C LEU A 357 16.60 -9.51 4.34
N ILE A 358 16.45 -10.80 4.16
CA ILE A 358 17.10 -11.53 3.05
C ILE A 358 16.56 -11.07 1.70
N ALA A 359 15.24 -10.89 1.57
CA ALA A 359 14.64 -10.31 0.37
C ALA A 359 15.19 -8.90 0.08
N PHE A 360 15.38 -8.10 1.12
CA PHE A 360 16.02 -6.79 1.03
C PHE A 360 17.47 -6.87 0.55
N ARG A 361 18.27 -7.73 1.17
CA ARG A 361 19.66 -7.97 0.74
C ARG A 361 19.72 -8.36 -0.74
N ASN A 362 18.88 -9.28 -1.19
CA ASN A 362 18.82 -9.72 -2.58
C ASN A 362 18.44 -8.58 -3.53
N SER A 363 17.57 -7.66 -3.07
CA SER A 363 17.23 -6.45 -3.82
C SER A 363 18.44 -5.50 -3.93
N LEU A 364 19.21 -5.35 -2.86
CA LEU A 364 20.41 -4.50 -2.85
C LEU A 364 21.51 -4.99 -3.78
N GLN A 365 21.59 -6.30 -4.03
CA GLN A 365 22.51 -6.86 -5.02
C GLN A 365 22.26 -6.36 -6.44
N MET A 366 21.03 -5.93 -6.75
CA MET A 366 20.67 -5.46 -8.08
C MET A 366 21.06 -3.98 -8.30
N LEU A 367 21.36 -3.23 -7.25
CA LEU A 367 21.66 -1.79 -7.35
C LEU A 367 22.96 -1.50 -8.09
N PRO A 368 24.12 -2.15 -7.83
CA PRO A 368 25.34 -1.90 -8.57
C PRO A 368 25.20 -2.15 -10.08
N PRO A 369 24.66 -3.29 -10.57
CA PRO A 369 24.49 -3.50 -12.00
C PRO A 369 23.50 -2.51 -12.62
N ILE A 370 22.43 -2.10 -11.94
CA ILE A 370 21.51 -1.06 -12.41
C ILE A 370 22.27 0.26 -12.60
N LYS A 371 23.04 0.70 -11.61
CA LYS A 371 23.86 1.93 -11.72
C LYS A 371 24.86 1.88 -12.84
N THR A 372 25.48 0.72 -13.07
CA THR A 372 26.44 0.52 -14.16
C THR A 372 25.78 0.68 -15.52
N VAL A 373 24.60 0.11 -15.73
CA VAL A 373 23.84 0.29 -16.97
C VAL A 373 23.38 1.73 -17.14
N LEU A 374 22.91 2.38 -16.07
CA LEU A 374 22.47 3.79 -16.10
C LEU A 374 23.61 4.76 -16.44
N ALA A 375 24.86 4.41 -16.19
CA ALA A 375 26.03 5.23 -16.55
C ALA A 375 26.11 5.50 -18.07
N GLY A 376 25.50 4.67 -18.90
CA GLY A 376 25.42 4.86 -20.36
C GLY A 376 24.41 5.89 -20.83
N PHE A 377 23.53 6.41 -19.93
CA PHE A 377 22.50 7.38 -20.26
C PHE A 377 22.89 8.78 -19.80
N GLN A 378 22.62 9.79 -20.64
CA GLN A 378 23.12 11.15 -20.44
C GLN A 378 22.04 12.18 -20.07
N LYS A 379 20.76 11.89 -20.39
CA LYS A 379 19.66 12.81 -20.14
C LYS A 379 19.39 13.01 -18.65
N GLU A 380 18.87 14.16 -18.30
CA GLU A 380 18.73 14.67 -16.93
C GLU A 380 18.00 13.67 -15.99
N GLU A 381 16.86 13.14 -16.42
CA GLU A 381 16.06 12.24 -15.58
C GLU A 381 16.78 10.92 -15.23
N LEU A 382 17.35 10.25 -16.23
CA LEU A 382 18.06 8.99 -16.00
C LEU A 382 19.38 9.21 -15.25
N ALA A 383 20.07 10.33 -15.52
CA ALA A 383 21.25 10.73 -14.76
C ALA A 383 20.90 11.04 -13.29
N ALA A 384 19.81 11.75 -13.05
CA ALA A 384 19.32 12.03 -11.70
C ALA A 384 18.96 10.74 -10.94
N ILE A 385 18.28 9.80 -11.59
CA ILE A 385 17.95 8.49 -11.00
C ILE A 385 19.23 7.75 -10.62
N ARG A 386 20.25 7.76 -11.47
CA ARG A 386 21.54 7.13 -11.16
C ARG A 386 22.18 7.72 -9.89
N GLU A 387 22.16 9.06 -9.75
CA GLU A 387 22.72 9.74 -8.57
C GLU A 387 21.86 9.52 -7.31
N GLU A 388 20.56 9.43 -7.43
CA GLU A 388 19.64 9.20 -6.33
C GLU A 388 19.67 7.76 -5.79
N ILE A 389 20.06 6.78 -6.61
CA ILE A 389 20.24 5.41 -6.16
C ILE A 389 21.50 5.33 -5.29
N ASP A 390 21.31 5.11 -4.00
CA ASP A 390 22.38 4.77 -3.07
C ASP A 390 22.64 3.26 -3.14
N GLY A 391 23.90 2.86 -3.27
CA GLY A 391 24.27 1.43 -3.34
C GLY A 391 23.96 0.64 -2.06
N LEU A 392 23.81 1.33 -0.91
CA LEU A 392 23.47 0.75 0.40
C LEU A 392 24.37 -0.46 0.76
N GLU A 393 25.63 -0.38 0.40
CA GLU A 393 26.62 -1.48 0.54
C GLU A 393 26.85 -1.85 1.99
N ASP A 394 26.81 -0.87 2.88
CA ASP A 394 26.91 -1.05 4.34
C ASP A 394 25.76 -1.90 4.89
N ILE A 395 24.55 -1.64 4.43
CA ILE A 395 23.36 -2.41 4.82
C ILE A 395 23.40 -3.81 4.21
N TYR A 396 23.76 -3.90 2.93
CA TYR A 396 23.95 -5.19 2.28
C TYR A 396 24.91 -6.08 3.06
N GLN A 397 26.08 -5.53 3.39
CA GLN A 397 27.13 -6.26 4.11
C GLN A 397 26.65 -6.69 5.50
N LEU A 398 25.99 -5.80 6.23
CA LEU A 398 25.44 -6.11 7.55
C LEU A 398 24.48 -7.30 7.52
N ILE A 399 23.55 -7.32 6.57
CA ILE A 399 22.56 -8.41 6.44
C ILE A 399 23.26 -9.70 5.95
N ASP A 400 24.15 -9.59 4.98
CA ASP A 400 24.85 -10.72 4.40
C ASP A 400 25.73 -11.44 5.42
N GLU A 401 26.42 -10.71 6.27
CA GLU A 401 27.28 -11.29 7.32
C GLU A 401 26.46 -11.86 8.48
N ALA A 402 25.30 -11.28 8.79
CA ALA A 402 24.55 -11.58 10.00
C ALA A 402 23.48 -12.67 9.83
N ILE A 403 22.74 -12.67 8.74
CA ILE A 403 21.54 -13.50 8.57
C ILE A 403 21.85 -14.71 7.67
N VAL A 404 21.35 -15.88 8.07
CA VAL A 404 21.48 -17.11 7.26
C VAL A 404 20.67 -17.02 5.97
N GLU A 405 21.04 -17.81 4.93
CA GLU A 405 20.38 -17.78 3.62
C GLU A 405 18.91 -18.17 3.67
N GLU A 406 18.55 -19.14 4.48
CA GLU A 406 17.19 -19.64 4.66
C GLU A 406 16.75 -19.50 6.11
N PRO A 407 16.43 -18.26 6.57
CA PRO A 407 16.07 -18.05 7.96
C PRO A 407 14.65 -18.53 8.24
N PRO A 408 14.34 -18.84 9.52
CA PRO A 408 12.98 -19.09 9.94
C PRO A 408 12.10 -17.85 9.76
N ILE A 409 10.79 -18.04 9.71
CA ILE A 409 9.83 -16.91 9.68
C ILE A 409 9.75 -16.25 11.04
N SER A 410 9.70 -17.06 12.09
CA SER A 410 9.57 -16.58 13.46
C SER A 410 10.92 -16.12 14.03
N ILE A 411 10.95 -14.88 14.49
CA ILE A 411 12.14 -14.29 15.14
C ILE A 411 12.46 -14.90 16.52
N ARG A 412 11.57 -15.74 17.07
CA ARG A 412 11.73 -16.36 18.39
C ARG A 412 12.19 -17.82 18.34
N GLU A 413 12.25 -18.41 17.15
CA GLU A 413 12.69 -19.80 16.98
C GLU A 413 14.21 -19.98 17.06
N GLY A 414 14.98 -18.91 16.88
CA GLY A 414 16.43 -18.98 16.75
C GLY A 414 16.88 -19.55 15.40
N GLY A 415 18.18 -19.70 15.19
CA GLY A 415 18.74 -20.23 13.96
C GLY A 415 18.75 -19.23 12.80
N MET A 416 18.67 -17.94 13.08
CA MET A 416 18.64 -16.89 12.06
C MET A 416 19.98 -16.17 11.86
N ILE A 417 20.90 -16.24 12.82
CA ILE A 417 22.19 -15.56 12.77
C ILE A 417 23.26 -16.53 12.25
N LYS A 418 24.10 -16.06 11.33
CA LYS A 418 25.22 -16.82 10.78
C LYS A 418 26.29 -17.15 11.83
N ASP A 419 26.98 -18.25 11.63
CA ASP A 419 28.16 -18.60 12.41
C ASP A 419 29.27 -17.55 12.19
N GLN A 420 30.07 -17.30 13.21
CA GLN A 420 31.15 -16.31 13.22
C GLN A 420 30.70 -14.84 13.16
N PHE A 421 29.40 -14.55 13.27
CA PHE A 421 28.92 -13.18 13.38
C PHE A 421 29.07 -12.64 14.82
N ASP A 422 28.82 -13.47 15.82
CA ASP A 422 28.94 -13.11 17.23
C ASP A 422 29.57 -14.24 18.03
N GLU A 423 30.67 -13.97 18.72
CA GLU A 423 31.43 -14.96 19.48
C GLU A 423 30.59 -15.62 20.58
N THR A 424 29.68 -14.88 21.21
CA THR A 424 28.84 -15.43 22.28
C THR A 424 27.81 -16.43 21.73
N ILE A 425 27.27 -16.16 20.55
CA ILE A 425 26.40 -17.11 19.83
C ILE A 425 27.17 -18.39 19.51
N ASP A 426 28.38 -18.25 18.98
CA ASP A 426 29.20 -19.41 18.62
C ASP A 426 29.55 -20.28 19.83
N HIS A 427 29.87 -19.64 20.97
CA HIS A 427 30.08 -20.35 22.24
C HIS A 427 28.83 -21.07 22.75
N LEU A 428 27.67 -20.43 22.68
CA LEU A 428 26.40 -21.05 23.08
C LEU A 428 26.00 -22.22 22.16
N ARG A 429 26.26 -22.11 20.86
CA ARG A 429 26.06 -23.20 19.89
C ARG A 429 26.97 -24.38 20.17
N ALA A 430 28.23 -24.13 20.45
CA ALA A 430 29.19 -25.16 20.84
C ALA A 430 28.75 -25.88 22.13
N ALA A 431 28.36 -25.14 23.15
CA ALA A 431 27.85 -25.70 24.40
C ALA A 431 26.58 -26.57 24.19
N LYS A 432 25.68 -26.13 23.30
CA LYS A 432 24.49 -26.91 22.93
C LYS A 432 24.86 -28.18 22.16
N HIS A 433 25.81 -28.11 21.28
CA HIS A 433 26.31 -29.27 20.50
C HIS A 433 27.01 -30.27 21.40
N ASP A 434 27.92 -29.81 22.25
CA ASP A 434 28.66 -30.66 23.19
C ASP A 434 27.69 -31.32 24.20
N GLY A 435 26.69 -30.58 24.68
CA GLY A 435 25.65 -31.11 25.54
C GLY A 435 24.85 -32.24 24.91
N LYS A 436 24.57 -32.16 23.61
CA LYS A 436 23.92 -33.27 22.87
C LYS A 436 24.81 -34.49 22.75
N GLN A 437 26.12 -34.29 22.52
CA GLN A 437 27.09 -35.40 22.51
C GLN A 437 27.18 -36.07 23.88
N TRP A 438 27.18 -35.28 24.95
CA TRP A 438 27.17 -35.82 26.33
C TRP A 438 25.91 -36.63 26.61
N LEU A 439 24.74 -36.28 26.06
CA LEU A 439 23.52 -37.08 26.17
C LEU A 439 23.66 -38.42 25.45
N VAL A 440 24.27 -38.46 24.26
CA VAL A 440 24.56 -39.73 23.55
C VAL A 440 25.53 -40.59 24.33
N GLN A 441 26.59 -40.00 24.86
CA GLN A 441 27.56 -40.68 25.69
C GLN A 441 26.92 -41.22 26.98
N LEU A 442 26.08 -40.44 27.63
CA LEU A 442 25.35 -40.88 28.84
C LEU A 442 24.39 -42.05 28.53
N GLU A 443 23.73 -42.02 27.36
CA GLU A 443 22.89 -43.13 26.90
C GLU A 443 23.68 -44.39 26.68
N GLU A 444 24.86 -44.31 26.10
CA GLU A 444 25.76 -45.47 25.91
C GLU A 444 26.32 -46.01 27.24
N GLU A 445 26.83 -45.12 28.10
CA GLU A 445 27.35 -45.47 29.43
C GLU A 445 26.27 -46.15 30.27
N ASP A 446 25.07 -45.59 30.29
CA ASP A 446 23.97 -46.16 31.08
C ASP A 446 23.41 -47.45 30.45
N ARG A 447 23.45 -47.60 29.15
CA ARG A 447 23.09 -48.83 28.44
C ARG A 447 24.05 -49.96 28.83
N GLU A 448 25.33 -49.69 28.91
CA GLU A 448 26.35 -50.66 29.35
C GLU A 448 26.21 -50.96 30.86
N ARG A 449 26.04 -49.94 31.70
CA ARG A 449 25.91 -50.07 33.15
C ARG A 449 24.69 -50.87 33.56
N THR A 450 23.56 -50.61 32.92
CA THR A 450 22.27 -51.25 33.27
C THR A 450 21.99 -52.55 32.58
N GLY A 451 22.67 -52.84 31.45
CA GLY A 451 22.40 -53.99 30.60
C GLY A 451 21.09 -53.91 29.82
N ILE A 452 20.42 -52.76 29.81
CA ILE A 452 19.18 -52.52 29.06
C ILE A 452 19.52 -52.19 27.61
N LYS A 453 19.39 -53.17 26.72
CA LYS A 453 19.86 -53.04 25.31
C LYS A 453 19.12 -51.98 24.49
N ASN A 454 17.88 -51.66 24.83
CA ASN A 454 17.05 -50.69 24.12
C ASN A 454 16.86 -49.37 24.86
N LEU A 455 17.71 -49.09 25.83
CA LEU A 455 17.68 -47.83 26.58
C LEU A 455 17.92 -46.67 25.64
N LYS A 456 17.02 -45.69 25.65
CA LYS A 456 17.11 -44.48 24.86
C LYS A 456 16.75 -43.24 25.67
N ILE A 457 17.49 -42.16 25.44
CA ILE A 457 17.13 -40.84 25.93
C ILE A 457 16.22 -40.18 24.88
N LYS A 458 15.03 -39.78 25.31
CA LYS A 458 14.05 -39.06 24.47
C LYS A 458 13.68 -37.74 25.15
N LYS A 459 13.15 -36.80 24.32
CA LYS A 459 12.67 -35.50 24.78
C LYS A 459 11.17 -35.34 24.47
N ASN A 460 10.41 -34.75 25.38
CA ASN A 460 9.10 -34.20 25.13
C ASN A 460 8.90 -32.83 25.81
N ASN A 461 7.88 -32.10 25.41
CA ASN A 461 7.64 -30.74 25.92
C ASN A 461 7.15 -30.68 27.36
N VAL A 462 6.67 -31.80 27.94
CA VAL A 462 6.11 -31.83 29.29
C VAL A 462 7.16 -32.25 30.33
N PHE A 463 7.98 -33.25 29.99
CA PHE A 463 8.90 -33.89 30.92
C PHE A 463 10.38 -33.62 30.64
N GLY A 464 10.70 -32.89 29.56
CA GLY A 464 12.07 -32.67 29.13
C GLY A 464 12.74 -33.93 28.62
N TYR A 465 14.01 -34.14 28.98
CA TYR A 465 14.75 -35.35 28.63
C TYR A 465 14.46 -36.46 29.66
N PHE A 466 14.32 -37.70 29.17
CA PHE A 466 14.07 -38.86 29.98
C PHE A 466 14.61 -40.12 29.36
N PHE A 467 14.99 -41.12 30.20
CA PHE A 467 15.24 -42.48 29.77
C PHE A 467 13.91 -43.20 29.57
N GLU A 468 13.72 -43.81 28.42
CA GLU A 468 12.58 -44.71 28.16
C GLU A 468 13.02 -46.15 28.25
N VAL A 469 12.39 -46.87 29.16
CA VAL A 469 12.63 -48.31 29.44
C VAL A 469 11.35 -49.08 29.16
N THR A 470 11.43 -50.06 28.25
CA THR A 470 10.28 -50.94 27.97
C THR A 470 10.01 -51.88 29.16
N ASN A 471 8.75 -52.29 29.33
CA ASN A 471 8.34 -53.11 30.45
C ASN A 471 9.12 -54.44 30.59
N SER A 472 9.68 -54.96 29.50
CA SER A 472 10.53 -56.16 29.48
C SER A 472 11.87 -55.99 30.20
N TYR A 473 12.33 -54.79 30.45
CA TYR A 473 13.59 -54.47 31.12
C TYR A 473 13.41 -53.74 32.46
N LYS A 474 12.21 -53.68 32.96
CA LYS A 474 11.86 -52.97 34.19
C LYS A 474 12.65 -53.42 35.41
N ASP A 475 12.93 -54.72 35.52
CA ASP A 475 13.66 -55.28 36.65
C ASP A 475 15.17 -54.96 36.63
N LEU A 476 15.68 -54.45 35.55
CA LEU A 476 17.08 -54.03 35.39
C LEU A 476 17.32 -52.55 35.69
N VAL A 477 16.28 -51.80 36.03
CA VAL A 477 16.36 -50.37 36.34
C VAL A 477 17.07 -50.15 37.67
N PRO A 478 18.18 -49.38 37.73
CA PRO A 478 18.90 -49.08 38.96
C PRO A 478 18.10 -48.20 39.94
N GLU A 479 18.51 -48.19 41.21
CA GLU A 479 17.86 -47.38 42.26
C GLU A 479 17.96 -45.86 42.06
N ASP A 480 18.99 -45.38 41.31
CA ASP A 480 19.21 -43.97 40.98
C ASP A 480 18.27 -43.44 39.89
N TYR A 481 17.50 -44.32 39.27
CA TYR A 481 16.48 -43.95 38.28
C TYR A 481 15.19 -43.51 38.98
N ILE A 482 14.85 -42.24 38.83
CA ILE A 482 13.62 -41.67 39.38
C ILE A 482 12.51 -41.74 38.34
N ARG A 483 11.45 -42.46 38.63
CA ARG A 483 10.32 -42.63 37.73
C ARG A 483 9.55 -41.30 37.54
N LYS A 484 9.39 -40.87 36.33
CA LYS A 484 8.58 -39.69 35.94
C LYS A 484 7.17 -40.06 35.45
N GLN A 485 7.05 -41.11 34.68
CA GLN A 485 5.78 -41.52 34.08
C GLN A 485 5.74 -42.99 33.74
N THR A 486 4.56 -43.60 33.91
CA THR A 486 4.27 -44.96 33.46
C THR A 486 3.38 -44.92 32.23
N LEU A 487 3.77 -45.62 31.19
CA LEU A 487 3.02 -45.82 29.96
C LEU A 487 2.55 -47.27 29.83
N ALA A 488 1.69 -47.58 28.87
CA ALA A 488 1.19 -48.94 28.65
C ALA A 488 2.31 -49.94 28.38
N ASN A 489 3.35 -49.57 27.63
CA ASN A 489 4.43 -50.47 27.19
C ASN A 489 5.84 -50.07 27.66
N ALA A 490 5.98 -48.98 28.39
CA ALA A 490 7.26 -48.47 28.88
C ALA A 490 7.10 -47.57 30.12
N GLU A 491 8.20 -47.34 30.82
CA GLU A 491 8.29 -46.36 31.89
C GLU A 491 9.36 -45.31 31.54
N ARG A 492 9.15 -44.10 31.99
CA ARG A 492 10.02 -42.95 31.81
C ARG A 492 10.70 -42.58 33.11
N TYR A 493 12.04 -42.47 33.04
CA TYR A 493 12.89 -42.19 34.19
C TYR A 493 13.78 -40.99 33.97
N THR A 494 14.20 -40.35 35.06
CA THR A 494 15.30 -39.35 35.06
C THR A 494 16.38 -39.81 36.07
N THR A 495 17.57 -39.26 35.88
CA THR A 495 18.66 -39.40 36.84
C THR A 495 19.20 -38.01 37.21
N PRO A 496 19.87 -37.83 38.38
CA PRO A 496 20.49 -36.55 38.71
C PRO A 496 21.44 -36.05 37.63
N ARG A 497 22.23 -36.94 36.99
CA ARG A 497 23.17 -36.62 35.92
C ARG A 497 22.44 -36.20 34.63
N LEU A 498 21.36 -36.88 34.27
CA LEU A 498 20.55 -36.49 33.12
C LEU A 498 19.90 -35.12 33.32
N LYS A 499 19.43 -34.85 34.54
CA LYS A 499 18.82 -33.57 34.87
C LYS A 499 19.83 -32.42 34.83
N GLU A 500 21.05 -32.61 35.29
CA GLU A 500 22.12 -31.63 35.23
C GLU A 500 22.51 -31.30 33.79
N LEU A 501 22.61 -32.30 32.91
CA LEU A 501 22.83 -32.12 31.48
C LEU A 501 21.64 -31.39 30.80
N GLU A 502 20.43 -31.77 31.18
CA GLU A 502 19.20 -31.12 30.69
C GLU A 502 19.22 -29.61 31.01
N ASP A 503 19.48 -29.26 32.28
CA ASP A 503 19.51 -27.87 32.71
C ASP A 503 20.60 -27.08 31.97
N THR A 504 21.74 -27.68 31.69
CA THR A 504 22.83 -27.05 30.93
C THR A 504 22.44 -26.80 29.48
N ILE A 505 21.81 -27.78 28.82
CA ILE A 505 21.39 -27.69 27.43
C ILE A 505 20.24 -26.69 27.27
N LEU A 506 19.23 -26.73 28.12
CA LEU A 506 18.08 -25.84 28.07
C LEU A 506 18.48 -24.40 28.35
N ASN A 507 19.35 -24.15 29.34
CA ASN A 507 19.86 -22.82 29.63
C ASN A 507 20.67 -22.23 28.43
N ALA A 508 21.45 -23.07 27.75
CA ALA A 508 22.19 -22.64 26.56
C ALA A 508 21.23 -22.35 25.40
N GLU A 509 20.18 -23.14 25.22
CA GLU A 509 19.16 -22.96 24.18
C GLU A 509 18.35 -21.69 24.38
N ASP A 510 17.85 -21.45 25.61
CA ASP A 510 17.08 -20.24 25.94
C ASP A 510 17.93 -18.96 25.79
N LYS A 511 19.18 -19.01 26.26
CA LYS A 511 20.11 -17.88 26.10
C LYS A 511 20.45 -17.62 24.64
N LEU A 512 20.65 -18.68 23.84
CA LEU A 512 20.92 -18.57 22.41
C LEU A 512 19.76 -17.91 21.68
N GLN A 513 18.53 -18.37 21.91
CA GLN A 513 17.33 -17.81 21.29
C GLN A 513 17.15 -16.33 21.67
N THR A 514 17.33 -15.99 22.94
CA THR A 514 17.22 -14.61 23.42
C THR A 514 18.28 -13.73 22.78
N LEU A 515 19.53 -14.18 22.71
CA LEU A 515 20.61 -13.40 22.11
C LEU A 515 20.44 -13.23 20.60
N GLU A 516 20.03 -14.27 19.89
CA GLU A 516 19.74 -14.17 18.44
C GLU A 516 18.60 -13.17 18.19
N TYR A 517 17.56 -13.20 19.01
CA TYR A 517 16.48 -12.22 18.95
C TYR A 517 16.98 -10.78 19.17
N ASP A 518 17.79 -10.56 20.19
CA ASP A 518 18.35 -9.23 20.51
C ASP A 518 19.26 -8.70 19.40
N ILE A 519 20.08 -9.58 18.81
CA ILE A 519 20.94 -9.22 17.68
C ILE A 519 20.10 -8.86 16.46
N PHE A 520 19.09 -9.67 16.15
CA PHE A 520 18.16 -9.37 15.05
C PHE A 520 17.47 -8.02 15.23
N CYS A 521 16.98 -7.72 16.43
CA CYS A 521 16.37 -6.43 16.75
C CYS A 521 17.37 -5.27 16.54
N ARG A 522 18.63 -5.43 16.95
CA ARG A 522 19.68 -4.41 16.71
C ARG A 522 19.96 -4.20 15.23
N ILE A 523 20.01 -5.26 14.43
CA ILE A 523 20.17 -5.17 12.98
C ILE A 523 18.99 -4.40 12.35
N ARG A 524 17.77 -4.75 12.73
CA ARG A 524 16.56 -4.07 12.28
C ARG A 524 16.56 -2.59 12.66
N ASP A 525 16.96 -2.25 13.88
CA ASP A 525 17.06 -0.86 14.35
C ASP A 525 18.18 -0.08 13.62
N THR A 526 19.26 -0.73 13.27
CA THR A 526 20.33 -0.13 12.43
C THR A 526 19.80 0.22 11.04
N ILE A 527 19.01 -0.67 10.42
CA ILE A 527 18.35 -0.40 9.14
C ILE A 527 17.36 0.77 9.28
N ALA A 528 16.64 0.85 10.39
CA ALA A 528 15.70 1.93 10.67
C ALA A 528 16.37 3.31 10.74
N GLN A 529 17.64 3.40 11.10
CA GLN A 529 18.41 4.66 11.10
C GLN A 529 18.70 5.18 9.69
N GLU A 530 18.63 4.32 8.69
CA GLU A 530 18.94 4.64 7.29
C GLU A 530 17.68 4.79 6.41
N LEU A 531 16.53 5.03 6.99
CA LEU A 531 15.24 5.13 6.31
C LEU A 531 15.25 6.11 5.14
N VAL A 532 15.83 7.31 5.30
CA VAL A 532 15.85 8.34 4.26
C VAL A 532 16.62 7.88 3.03
N ARG A 533 17.79 7.25 3.21
CA ARG A 533 18.60 6.70 2.12
C ARG A 533 17.83 5.62 1.34
N ILE A 534 17.19 4.72 2.08
CA ILE A 534 16.42 3.62 1.49
C ILE A 534 15.18 4.15 0.75
N GLN A 535 14.48 5.13 1.31
CA GLN A 535 13.32 5.76 0.66
C GLN A 535 13.69 6.47 -0.63
N ASN A 536 14.78 7.23 -0.64
CA ASN A 536 15.24 7.92 -1.85
C ASN A 536 15.63 6.91 -2.94
N THR A 537 16.28 5.84 -2.58
CA THR A 537 16.61 4.74 -3.50
C THR A 537 15.36 4.06 -4.03
N ALA A 538 14.39 3.76 -3.17
CA ALA A 538 13.11 3.17 -3.57
C ALA A 538 12.35 4.04 -4.56
N LYS A 539 12.29 5.35 -4.32
CA LYS A 539 11.66 6.32 -5.25
C LYS A 539 12.36 6.38 -6.60
N ALA A 540 13.69 6.39 -6.59
CA ALA A 540 14.48 6.38 -7.82
C ALA A 540 14.25 5.09 -8.63
N LEU A 541 14.21 3.92 -7.98
CA LEU A 541 13.90 2.65 -8.62
C LEU A 541 12.47 2.61 -9.18
N ALA A 542 11.51 3.17 -8.47
CA ALA A 542 10.12 3.26 -8.94
C ALA A 542 10.01 4.12 -10.22
N LYS A 543 10.67 5.26 -10.27
CA LYS A 543 10.75 6.10 -11.47
C LYS A 543 11.39 5.35 -12.64
N LEU A 544 12.51 4.70 -12.40
CA LEU A 544 13.21 3.92 -13.42
C LEU A 544 12.31 2.81 -13.98
N ASP A 545 11.61 2.10 -13.13
CA ASP A 545 10.68 1.04 -13.51
C ASP A 545 9.51 1.58 -14.36
N VAL A 546 8.96 2.73 -14.00
CA VAL A 546 7.93 3.42 -14.80
C VAL A 546 8.45 3.78 -16.19
N TYR A 547 9.63 4.39 -16.29
CA TYR A 547 10.19 4.76 -17.59
C TYR A 547 10.53 3.54 -18.43
N ALA A 548 11.06 2.49 -17.83
CA ALA A 548 11.32 1.23 -18.52
C ALA A 548 10.03 0.56 -19.02
N SER A 549 8.96 0.61 -18.24
CA SER A 549 7.63 0.12 -18.64
C SER A 549 7.08 0.91 -19.82
N LEU A 550 7.07 2.24 -19.74
CA LEU A 550 6.57 3.10 -20.80
C LEU A 550 7.41 2.99 -22.08
N SER A 551 8.72 2.84 -21.96
CA SER A 551 9.62 2.57 -23.08
C SER A 551 9.28 1.25 -23.76
N LEU A 552 9.12 0.16 -23.01
CA LEU A 552 8.77 -1.14 -23.54
C LEU A 552 7.43 -1.14 -24.28
N VAL A 553 6.41 -0.53 -23.67
CA VAL A 553 5.09 -0.43 -24.29
C VAL A 553 5.14 0.42 -25.58
N SER A 554 5.90 1.51 -25.56
CA SER A 554 6.09 2.38 -26.75
C SER A 554 6.72 1.60 -27.92
N GLU A 555 7.73 0.79 -27.64
CA GLU A 555 8.38 -0.02 -28.69
C GLU A 555 7.42 -1.12 -29.20
N ARG A 556 6.82 -1.88 -28.31
CA ARG A 556 5.93 -3.01 -28.69
C ARG A 556 4.69 -2.57 -29.43
N ASN A 557 4.13 -1.43 -29.07
CA ASN A 557 2.88 -0.94 -29.64
C ASN A 557 3.08 0.13 -30.71
N HIS A 558 4.33 0.38 -31.11
CA HIS A 558 4.68 1.37 -32.13
C HIS A 558 4.17 2.77 -31.83
N TYR A 559 4.36 3.23 -30.59
CA TYR A 559 4.04 4.58 -30.17
C TYR A 559 5.14 5.55 -30.61
N VAL A 560 4.77 6.80 -30.80
CA VAL A 560 5.69 7.88 -31.19
C VAL A 560 5.80 8.92 -30.10
N ARG A 561 6.94 9.61 -30.06
CA ARG A 561 7.10 10.75 -29.16
C ARG A 561 6.21 11.91 -29.61
N PRO A 562 5.30 12.42 -28.77
CA PRO A 562 4.52 13.60 -29.11
C PRO A 562 5.37 14.86 -29.07
N LYS A 563 5.08 15.83 -29.96
CA LYS A 563 5.51 17.20 -29.82
C LYS A 563 4.53 17.94 -28.93
N LEU A 564 5.01 18.75 -28.02
CA LEU A 564 4.20 19.52 -27.10
C LEU A 564 4.22 21.01 -27.52
N ASN A 565 3.06 21.65 -27.47
CA ASN A 565 2.94 23.07 -27.74
C ASN A 565 2.00 23.75 -26.72
N GLU A 566 2.15 25.06 -26.60
CA GLU A 566 1.30 25.91 -25.76
C GLU A 566 0.34 26.77 -26.58
N LYS A 567 0.26 26.52 -27.89
CA LYS A 567 -0.55 27.26 -28.86
C LYS A 567 -2.00 26.74 -28.98
N GLY A 568 -2.32 25.68 -28.25
CA GLY A 568 -3.63 25.10 -28.28
C GLY A 568 -3.96 24.30 -29.54
N VAL A 569 -2.96 23.85 -30.30
CA VAL A 569 -3.15 22.99 -31.48
C VAL A 569 -3.03 21.53 -31.10
N ILE A 570 -4.01 20.73 -31.46
CA ILE A 570 -3.97 19.25 -31.37
C ILE A 570 -4.01 18.73 -32.82
N ASP A 571 -2.91 18.15 -33.25
CA ASP A 571 -2.75 17.57 -34.58
C ASP A 571 -2.21 16.14 -34.47
N ILE A 572 -3.09 15.17 -34.68
CA ILE A 572 -2.80 13.75 -34.55
C ILE A 572 -2.97 13.11 -35.94
N LYS A 573 -1.95 12.41 -36.41
CA LYS A 573 -1.99 11.65 -37.64
C LYS A 573 -1.98 10.16 -37.35
N ASP A 574 -2.90 9.42 -37.96
CA ASP A 574 -3.07 7.97 -37.77
C ASP A 574 -3.14 7.58 -36.28
N GLY A 575 -3.97 8.29 -35.53
CA GLY A 575 -4.21 8.00 -34.12
C GLY A 575 -4.95 6.69 -33.94
N ARG A 576 -4.62 5.97 -32.87
CA ARG A 576 -5.22 4.70 -32.51
C ARG A 576 -5.72 4.76 -31.06
N HIS A 577 -6.70 3.92 -30.74
CA HIS A 577 -7.16 3.81 -29.37
C HIS A 577 -6.24 2.83 -28.61
N PRO A 578 -5.53 3.27 -27.55
CA PRO A 578 -4.50 2.46 -26.90
C PRO A 578 -5.04 1.16 -26.29
N VAL A 579 -6.28 1.18 -25.82
CA VAL A 579 -6.91 0.02 -25.19
C VAL A 579 -7.61 -0.86 -26.23
N VAL A 580 -8.44 -0.27 -27.08
CA VAL A 580 -9.23 -1.04 -28.07
C VAL A 580 -8.32 -1.80 -29.03
N GLU A 581 -7.21 -1.23 -29.47
CA GLU A 581 -6.26 -1.91 -30.35
C GLU A 581 -5.63 -3.17 -29.69
N GLN A 582 -5.52 -3.18 -28.38
CA GLN A 582 -5.01 -4.35 -27.64
C GLN A 582 -6.08 -5.41 -27.34
N MET A 583 -7.35 -5.03 -27.41
CA MET A 583 -8.48 -5.93 -27.14
C MET A 583 -9.00 -6.61 -28.41
N ILE A 584 -8.73 -6.05 -29.58
CA ILE A 584 -9.13 -6.63 -30.87
C ILE A 584 -8.22 -7.80 -31.19
N THR A 585 -8.79 -8.98 -31.41
CA THR A 585 -8.04 -10.23 -31.67
C THR A 585 -8.05 -10.66 -33.14
N ASN A 586 -9.09 -10.28 -33.90
CA ASN A 586 -9.31 -10.80 -35.24
C ASN A 586 -9.22 -9.75 -36.37
N ASP A 587 -9.21 -8.46 -36.02
CA ASP A 587 -9.21 -7.36 -36.96
C ASP A 587 -8.07 -6.37 -36.65
N MET A 588 -7.67 -5.58 -37.63
CA MET A 588 -6.76 -4.45 -37.43
C MET A 588 -7.53 -3.21 -37.01
N PHE A 589 -7.01 -2.47 -36.04
CA PHE A 589 -7.55 -1.15 -35.70
C PHE A 589 -7.33 -0.16 -36.85
N ILE A 590 -8.38 0.53 -37.28
CA ILE A 590 -8.28 1.55 -38.35
C ILE A 590 -7.92 2.87 -37.68
N ALA A 591 -6.76 3.41 -38.04
CA ALA A 591 -6.26 4.68 -37.54
C ALA A 591 -7.06 5.87 -38.09
N ASN A 592 -7.13 6.96 -37.31
CA ASN A 592 -7.84 8.17 -37.67
C ASN A 592 -7.03 9.43 -37.37
N ASP A 593 -7.16 10.45 -38.21
CA ASP A 593 -6.59 11.76 -37.98
C ASP A 593 -7.49 12.61 -37.09
N THR A 594 -6.90 13.50 -36.30
CA THR A 594 -7.61 14.51 -35.51
C THR A 594 -6.89 15.86 -35.62
N TYR A 595 -7.63 16.88 -35.91
CA TYR A 595 -7.12 18.26 -35.90
C TYR A 595 -8.09 19.21 -35.18
N LEU A 596 -7.60 19.87 -34.15
CA LEU A 596 -8.32 20.92 -33.41
C LEU A 596 -7.36 22.08 -33.13
N ASP A 597 -7.89 23.31 -33.18
CA ASP A 597 -7.16 24.52 -32.82
C ASP A 597 -8.06 25.51 -32.05
N ASN A 598 -7.51 26.65 -31.64
CA ASN A 598 -8.26 27.70 -30.94
C ASN A 598 -8.91 28.70 -31.90
N GLY A 599 -8.81 28.49 -33.20
CA GLY A 599 -9.31 29.38 -34.24
C GLY A 599 -10.50 28.81 -35.02
N SER A 600 -10.26 28.46 -36.25
CA SER A 600 -11.30 28.01 -37.20
C SER A 600 -11.75 26.55 -36.99
N HIS A 601 -10.98 25.75 -36.30
CA HIS A 601 -11.25 24.33 -36.08
C HIS A 601 -11.38 24.01 -34.58
N CYS A 602 -12.11 24.82 -33.84
CA CYS A 602 -12.26 24.64 -32.39
C CYS A 602 -13.31 23.60 -32.01
N ILE A 603 -14.23 23.28 -32.90
CA ILE A 603 -15.30 22.28 -32.68
C ILE A 603 -15.35 21.33 -33.88
N SER A 604 -15.38 20.04 -33.59
CA SER A 604 -15.60 18.98 -34.57
C SER A 604 -16.92 18.28 -34.28
N ILE A 605 -17.86 18.30 -35.20
CA ILE A 605 -19.14 17.60 -35.12
C ILE A 605 -18.98 16.26 -35.83
N ILE A 606 -19.10 15.18 -35.06
CA ILE A 606 -18.88 13.81 -35.52
C ILE A 606 -20.23 13.11 -35.67
N THR A 607 -20.55 12.73 -36.89
CA THR A 607 -21.80 12.04 -37.22
C THR A 607 -21.52 10.63 -37.77
N GLY A 608 -22.51 9.76 -37.72
CA GLY A 608 -22.43 8.40 -38.26
C GLY A 608 -23.38 7.46 -37.56
N PRO A 609 -23.55 6.23 -38.09
CA PRO A 609 -24.44 5.26 -37.48
C PRO A 609 -23.94 4.81 -36.11
N ASN A 610 -24.87 4.26 -35.32
CA ASN A 610 -24.51 3.63 -34.05
C ASN A 610 -23.54 2.46 -34.31
N MET A 611 -22.65 2.21 -33.39
CA MET A 611 -21.57 1.20 -33.47
C MET A 611 -20.52 1.45 -34.59
N ALA A 612 -20.50 2.63 -35.20
CA ALA A 612 -19.48 2.98 -36.19
C ALA A 612 -18.14 3.47 -35.59
N GLY A 613 -18.02 3.51 -34.28
CA GLY A 613 -16.78 3.91 -33.59
C GLY A 613 -16.68 5.38 -33.19
N LYS A 614 -17.78 6.15 -33.24
CA LYS A 614 -17.79 7.59 -32.87
C LYS A 614 -17.23 7.82 -31.44
N SER A 615 -17.80 7.13 -30.45
CA SER A 615 -17.37 7.25 -29.06
C SER A 615 -15.94 6.75 -28.85
N THR A 616 -15.54 5.70 -29.57
CA THR A 616 -14.16 5.21 -29.56
C THR A 616 -13.18 6.25 -30.07
N TYR A 617 -13.52 6.92 -31.18
CA TYR A 617 -12.72 8.01 -31.77
C TYR A 617 -12.54 9.20 -30.80
N MET A 618 -13.63 9.62 -30.16
CA MET A 618 -13.57 10.73 -29.21
C MET A 618 -12.75 10.39 -27.99
N ARG A 619 -12.96 9.20 -27.39
CA ARG A 619 -12.15 8.72 -26.26
C ARG A 619 -10.68 8.54 -26.63
N GLN A 620 -10.39 8.05 -27.83
CA GLN A 620 -9.05 7.94 -28.37
C GLN A 620 -8.31 9.28 -28.35
N THR A 621 -8.97 10.34 -28.82
CA THR A 621 -8.39 11.70 -28.83
C THR A 621 -8.04 12.16 -27.41
N ALA A 622 -8.97 12.00 -26.46
CA ALA A 622 -8.75 12.34 -25.07
C ALA A 622 -7.60 11.53 -24.45
N LEU A 623 -7.54 10.23 -24.73
CA LEU A 623 -6.49 9.35 -24.20
C LEU A 623 -5.11 9.68 -24.77
N ILE A 624 -5.01 10.02 -26.05
CA ILE A 624 -3.74 10.45 -26.67
C ILE A 624 -3.23 11.73 -26.01
N VAL A 625 -4.10 12.72 -25.81
CA VAL A 625 -3.75 13.96 -25.11
C VAL A 625 -3.31 13.69 -23.68
N LEU A 626 -4.05 12.87 -22.95
CA LEU A 626 -3.73 12.49 -21.59
C LEU A 626 -2.39 11.74 -21.51
N MET A 627 -2.14 10.78 -22.40
CA MET A 627 -0.86 10.07 -22.47
C MET A 627 0.31 11.01 -22.73
N ALA A 628 0.16 11.98 -23.63
CA ALA A 628 1.19 12.99 -23.86
C ALA A 628 1.48 13.81 -22.59
N GLN A 629 0.47 14.15 -21.81
CA GLN A 629 0.61 14.94 -20.58
C GLN A 629 1.01 14.11 -19.36
N ILE A 630 0.94 12.79 -19.42
CA ILE A 630 1.64 11.90 -18.48
C ILE A 630 3.15 11.94 -18.73
N GLY A 631 3.58 12.34 -19.91
CA GLY A 631 4.96 12.23 -20.37
C GLY A 631 5.23 10.87 -21.02
N CYS A 632 4.24 10.29 -21.69
CA CYS A 632 4.30 9.01 -22.38
C CYS A 632 4.27 9.22 -23.91
N PHE A 633 4.86 8.30 -24.67
CA PHE A 633 4.65 8.21 -26.11
C PHE A 633 3.21 7.82 -26.41
N VAL A 634 2.73 8.17 -27.58
CA VAL A 634 1.32 8.08 -27.95
C VAL A 634 1.10 7.15 -29.15
N PRO A 635 -0.08 6.48 -29.22
CA PRO A 635 -0.43 5.59 -30.32
C PRO A 635 -0.86 6.39 -31.57
N ALA A 636 0.10 6.85 -32.32
CA ALA A 636 -0.11 7.61 -33.55
C ALA A 636 1.12 7.49 -34.48
N ARG A 637 0.97 7.91 -35.75
CA ARG A 637 2.12 8.07 -36.64
C ARG A 637 2.89 9.34 -36.30
N SER A 638 2.18 10.42 -35.99
CA SER A 638 2.72 11.65 -35.46
C SER A 638 1.67 12.38 -34.62
N ALA A 639 2.12 13.11 -33.61
CA ALA A 639 1.23 13.88 -32.76
C ALA A 639 1.90 15.19 -32.35
N ASN A 640 1.16 16.31 -32.48
CA ASN A 640 1.50 17.61 -31.95
C ASN A 640 0.39 18.02 -30.99
N ILE A 641 0.68 18.01 -29.71
CA ILE A 641 -0.33 18.10 -28.65
C ILE A 641 -0.23 19.45 -27.94
N GLY A 642 -1.28 20.27 -28.09
CA GLY A 642 -1.46 21.46 -27.26
C GLY A 642 -1.81 21.07 -25.82
N ILE A 643 -1.04 21.60 -24.89
CA ILE A 643 -1.23 21.29 -23.47
C ILE A 643 -2.59 21.81 -23.01
N VAL A 644 -3.39 20.91 -22.43
CA VAL A 644 -4.71 21.22 -21.89
C VAL A 644 -4.69 21.24 -20.35
N ASP A 645 -5.49 22.12 -19.78
CA ASP A 645 -5.62 22.21 -18.31
C ASP A 645 -6.60 21.19 -17.75
N ARG A 646 -7.58 20.78 -18.57
CA ARG A 646 -8.61 19.81 -18.21
C ARG A 646 -9.06 19.00 -19.41
N ILE A 647 -9.48 17.78 -19.15
CA ILE A 647 -10.29 16.97 -20.05
C ILE A 647 -11.63 16.76 -19.39
N PHE A 648 -12.71 17.17 -20.06
CA PHE A 648 -14.07 16.90 -19.66
C PHE A 648 -14.70 15.88 -20.59
N THR A 649 -15.42 14.92 -20.01
CA THR A 649 -16.15 13.94 -20.79
C THR A 649 -17.61 13.89 -20.36
N ARG A 650 -18.49 13.90 -21.36
CA ARG A 650 -19.87 13.51 -21.22
C ARG A 650 -20.10 12.38 -22.21
N VAL A 651 -20.22 11.16 -21.73
CA VAL A 651 -20.42 9.95 -22.53
C VAL A 651 -21.76 9.32 -22.15
N GLY A 652 -22.49 8.79 -23.13
CA GLY A 652 -23.86 8.30 -23.04
C GLY A 652 -24.20 7.52 -21.75
N ALA A 653 -25.47 7.56 -21.39
CA ALA A 653 -26.01 7.13 -20.11
C ALA A 653 -25.52 5.76 -19.63
N SER A 654 -24.84 5.72 -18.51
CA SER A 654 -24.99 4.61 -17.60
C SER A 654 -26.26 4.86 -16.79
N ASP A 655 -27.23 3.96 -16.89
CA ASP A 655 -28.41 3.98 -16.03
C ASP A 655 -27.93 3.81 -14.57
N ASP A 656 -27.69 4.92 -13.89
CA ASP A 656 -27.47 4.91 -12.44
C ASP A 656 -28.83 4.90 -11.74
N LEU A 657 -29.50 3.76 -11.83
CA LEU A 657 -30.78 3.51 -11.18
C LEU A 657 -30.67 3.62 -9.65
N ALA A 658 -29.45 3.54 -9.12
CA ALA A 658 -29.21 3.58 -7.68
C ALA A 658 -29.32 4.99 -7.08
N SER A 659 -29.10 6.05 -7.87
CA SER A 659 -29.14 7.44 -7.37
C SER A 659 -30.55 8.05 -7.33
N GLY A 660 -31.57 7.38 -7.90
CA GLY A 660 -32.95 7.89 -7.98
C GLY A 660 -33.12 9.16 -8.83
N GLN A 661 -32.05 9.62 -9.50
CA GLN A 661 -32.09 10.77 -10.40
C GLN A 661 -32.43 10.31 -11.82
N SER A 662 -33.21 11.12 -12.55
CA SER A 662 -33.44 10.83 -13.95
C SER A 662 -32.16 10.96 -14.75
N THR A 663 -31.97 10.12 -15.76
CA THR A 663 -30.82 10.16 -16.68
C THR A 663 -30.63 11.55 -17.30
N PHE A 664 -31.71 12.25 -17.55
CA PHE A 664 -31.70 13.64 -18.05
C PHE A 664 -31.11 14.63 -17.04
N MET A 665 -31.43 14.53 -15.77
CA MET A 665 -30.89 15.41 -14.72
C MET A 665 -29.40 15.16 -14.52
N VAL A 666 -28.96 13.92 -14.51
CA VAL A 666 -27.52 13.57 -14.43
C VAL A 666 -26.76 14.18 -15.62
N GLU A 667 -27.31 14.01 -16.83
CA GLU A 667 -26.75 14.60 -18.05
C GLU A 667 -26.64 16.13 -17.96
N MET A 668 -27.71 16.80 -17.57
CA MET A 668 -27.73 18.25 -17.45
C MET A 668 -26.78 18.79 -16.39
N ASN A 669 -26.65 18.09 -15.28
CA ASN A 669 -25.68 18.44 -14.24
C ASN A 669 -24.23 18.30 -14.73
N GLU A 670 -23.91 17.25 -15.46
CA GLU A 670 -22.59 17.05 -16.05
C GLU A 670 -22.28 18.15 -17.08
N VAL A 671 -23.22 18.44 -17.99
CA VAL A 671 -23.06 19.52 -18.99
C VAL A 671 -22.92 20.87 -18.30
N ALA A 672 -23.72 21.19 -17.30
CA ALA A 672 -23.60 22.42 -16.54
C ALA A 672 -22.23 22.56 -15.85
N ASN A 673 -21.71 21.47 -15.28
CA ASN A 673 -20.37 21.44 -14.70
C ASN A 673 -19.29 21.77 -15.76
N ILE A 674 -19.38 21.16 -16.91
CA ILE A 674 -18.47 21.42 -18.03
C ILE A 674 -18.51 22.89 -18.45
N LEU A 675 -19.70 23.43 -18.71
CA LEU A 675 -19.86 24.82 -19.16
C LEU A 675 -19.40 25.87 -18.15
N ARG A 676 -19.48 25.56 -16.86
CA ARG A 676 -19.02 26.46 -15.79
C ARG A 676 -17.51 26.45 -15.60
N ASN A 677 -16.87 25.31 -15.79
CA ASN A 677 -15.46 25.10 -15.42
C ASN A 677 -14.51 24.99 -16.61
N ALA A 678 -15.01 24.86 -17.83
CA ALA A 678 -14.19 24.82 -19.03
C ALA A 678 -13.50 26.18 -19.28
N THR A 679 -12.24 26.09 -19.69
CA THR A 679 -11.42 27.24 -20.08
C THR A 679 -11.04 27.17 -21.55
N SER A 680 -10.33 28.18 -22.06
CA SER A 680 -9.77 28.17 -23.41
C SER A 680 -8.75 27.06 -23.66
N LYS A 681 -8.25 26.43 -22.63
CA LYS A 681 -7.26 25.35 -22.69
C LYS A 681 -7.86 23.96 -22.39
N SER A 682 -9.17 23.87 -22.23
CA SER A 682 -9.83 22.60 -21.91
C SER A 682 -10.16 21.80 -23.18
N LEU A 683 -10.07 20.47 -23.08
CA LEU A 683 -10.56 19.54 -24.09
C LEU A 683 -11.92 18.98 -23.65
N LEU A 684 -12.94 19.12 -24.50
CA LEU A 684 -14.29 18.66 -24.23
C LEU A 684 -14.66 17.48 -25.14
N ILE A 685 -15.07 16.38 -24.53
CA ILE A 685 -15.63 15.21 -25.23
C ILE A 685 -17.11 15.10 -24.87
N LEU A 686 -17.95 15.44 -25.81
CA LEU A 686 -19.41 15.49 -25.63
C LEU A 686 -20.08 14.44 -26.54
N ASP A 687 -20.54 13.37 -25.95
CA ASP A 687 -21.18 12.27 -26.68
C ASP A 687 -22.66 12.20 -26.34
N GLU A 688 -23.51 12.22 -27.37
CA GLU A 688 -24.96 12.03 -27.29
C GLU A 688 -25.70 12.99 -26.34
N ILE A 689 -25.42 14.29 -26.41
CA ILE A 689 -26.13 15.29 -25.60
C ILE A 689 -27.59 15.44 -26.04
N GLY A 690 -28.49 15.51 -25.06
CA GLY A 690 -29.93 15.69 -25.28
C GLY A 690 -30.67 14.38 -25.54
N ARG A 691 -30.07 13.23 -25.29
CA ARG A 691 -30.74 11.92 -25.51
C ARG A 691 -31.78 11.60 -24.45
N GLY A 692 -31.68 12.16 -23.27
CA GLY A 692 -32.59 11.89 -22.13
C GLY A 692 -33.96 12.60 -22.21
N THR A 693 -34.30 13.28 -23.32
CA THR A 693 -35.52 14.06 -23.49
C THR A 693 -36.09 13.90 -24.89
N SER A 694 -37.15 14.66 -25.23
CA SER A 694 -37.73 14.66 -26.57
C SER A 694 -36.73 15.08 -27.64
N THR A 695 -36.93 14.65 -28.88
CA THR A 695 -35.98 14.95 -29.98
C THR A 695 -35.79 16.44 -30.18
N PHE A 696 -36.86 17.24 -30.12
CA PHE A 696 -36.76 18.69 -30.30
C PHE A 696 -36.08 19.41 -29.13
N ASP A 697 -36.38 19.00 -27.91
CA ASP A 697 -35.73 19.57 -26.71
C ASP A 697 -34.25 19.18 -26.68
N GLY A 698 -33.97 17.92 -26.98
CA GLY A 698 -32.58 17.44 -27.05
C GLY A 698 -31.74 18.17 -28.10
N LEU A 699 -32.30 18.36 -29.30
CA LEU A 699 -31.63 19.17 -30.35
C LEU A 699 -31.41 20.62 -29.92
N SER A 700 -32.40 21.24 -29.30
CA SER A 700 -32.32 22.61 -28.83
C SER A 700 -31.26 22.77 -27.75
N ILE A 701 -31.15 21.85 -26.84
CA ILE A 701 -30.11 21.83 -25.78
C ILE A 701 -28.74 21.65 -26.40
N ALA A 702 -28.55 20.65 -27.27
CA ALA A 702 -27.27 20.40 -27.93
C ALA A 702 -26.80 21.61 -28.77
N TRP A 703 -27.72 22.22 -29.47
CA TRP A 703 -27.46 23.45 -30.27
C TRP A 703 -27.03 24.59 -29.35
N ALA A 704 -27.75 24.88 -28.29
CA ALA A 704 -27.41 25.91 -27.32
C ALA A 704 -26.04 25.72 -26.67
N VAL A 705 -25.70 24.47 -26.34
CA VAL A 705 -24.37 24.11 -25.80
C VAL A 705 -23.26 24.40 -26.80
N ILE A 706 -23.42 23.99 -28.05
CA ILE A 706 -22.44 24.27 -29.13
C ILE A 706 -22.27 25.76 -29.36
N GLU A 707 -23.38 26.53 -29.48
CA GLU A 707 -23.34 27.99 -29.61
C GLU A 707 -22.66 28.66 -28.41
N HIS A 708 -22.94 28.22 -27.20
CA HIS A 708 -22.30 28.74 -25.98
C HIS A 708 -20.78 28.53 -26.01
N ILE A 709 -20.32 27.34 -26.37
CA ILE A 709 -18.90 27.00 -26.50
C ILE A 709 -18.26 27.84 -27.61
N SER A 710 -18.91 27.99 -28.75
CA SER A 710 -18.42 28.73 -29.88
C SER A 710 -18.37 30.24 -29.63
N ASN A 711 -19.46 30.85 -29.13
CA ASN A 711 -19.63 32.28 -29.01
C ASN A 711 -18.85 32.90 -27.86
N ARG A 712 -18.68 32.19 -26.74
CA ARG A 712 -17.88 32.68 -25.61
C ARG A 712 -16.38 32.64 -25.87
N LYS A 713 -15.96 32.16 -27.09
CA LYS A 713 -14.55 31.87 -27.25
C LYS A 713 -13.95 31.25 -25.99
N LEU A 714 -14.73 30.43 -25.31
CA LEU A 714 -14.27 29.43 -24.34
C LEU A 714 -13.46 28.34 -25.08
N LEU A 715 -13.03 28.63 -26.13
CA LEU A 715 -11.90 29.15 -26.56
C LEU A 715 -10.85 28.18 -26.76
N GLY A 716 -11.05 27.35 -27.69
CA GLY A 716 -10.30 26.21 -27.92
C GLY A 716 -10.69 25.09 -26.96
N ALA A 717 -11.84 25.18 -26.30
CA ALA A 717 -12.50 24.01 -25.77
C ALA A 717 -12.75 23.04 -26.92
N LYS A 718 -11.93 22.04 -27.01
CA LYS A 718 -11.78 21.11 -28.11
C LYS A 718 -12.48 19.80 -27.80
#